data_d2271bc6872c8f0d9bc089167ea7510e
#
_entry.id   d2271bc6872c8f0d9bc089167ea7510e
#
_cell.length_a   1.000
_cell.length_b   1.000
_cell.length_c   1.000
_cell.angle_alpha   90.00
_cell.angle_beta   90.00
_cell.angle_gamma   90.00
#
_symmetry.space_group_name_H-M   'P 1'
#
loop_
_entity.id
_entity.type
_entity.pdbx_description
1 polymer ?
#
loop_
_entity_poly.entity_id
_entity_poly.type
_entity_poly.pdbx_seq_one_letter_code
_entity_poly.pdbx_strand_id
1 'polypeptide(L)'
;MIYPSNFENKIQFSEIRSLLKGYCLSQLGKDKVDAMGFTDNAERINTALKQTREFRRMQEETDDFPLQFFFDMRESIKRIRIEGTHLEENEIFDLRRSLETVAGIVRFLNRSDDDGNFDYPTLHDLTEGVLTFPDLIRRIDQILDKYGKIKDTASPRLAEIRSQLRKAEGSVSRTLYSILHAAQSEGLVDKDVTPTLRDGRLVVPIAPAMKRRIKGIVHDESSTGKTVFVEPTEVVEANNRIRELEADERREIIVILTEFTKLVRPHVDDIVNAYRMLAEVDFIRARAEFAQLTGGIEPEVSAKPVVDWITAKHPLLWLALKKQEKPIVPLDIMLTRDRHILIISGPNAGGKSVCLKTVGLLQYMLQCGLSIPVSERSKVGIFSDIMIDIGDEQSIENDLSTYSSHLLNMKNMMRQSGEHTLLLIDEFGTGTEPQIGGAMAEAVLNQFVKKHAWGVITTHYQNLKHYADSHDGIANGAMLYDRHEMRPLFQLAIGQPGSSFAIEIARKTGIPDEVIREASDIVGSDYIQSDKYLQDIVRDKRYWENKRQNVHQREKDLEKTIAKYEDEIRELDRKRKEILRQAKEQAQELLKESNRNIENTIREIRECQAEKEETKRLREELKAFKEDVNEIDTKSADDLIEKKMRQIMERKERREKRKKEKKENAANPTNSTSQLFNSSTSQHLNSSTPQHPFKAGDTVRMRGLTTVGRVESVEGKEATVVFGDVRTKVKTSRLEHTTKTPEPTLPPTFGISRETRQTIDSHKLNFHQDLDVRGMRGDEALNAVQHFIDDAILVGMSRVRILHGKGNGILRQLIRQYLQSVPNVTQCKDEHVQFGGAGITVVDF
;
A
#
# COMPACT_ATOMS: atom_id res chain seq x y z
N MET A 1 -13.30 -10.48 -9.95
CA MET A 1 -12.41 -10.28 -11.12
C MET A 1 -11.85 -8.86 -11.11
N ILE A 2 -10.58 -8.67 -11.53
CA ILE A 2 -9.94 -7.34 -11.61
C ILE A 2 -9.63 -7.03 -13.07
N TYR A 3 -10.02 -5.83 -13.55
CA TYR A 3 -9.81 -5.40 -14.93
C TYR A 3 -9.36 -3.93 -14.99
N PRO A 4 -8.42 -3.56 -15.84
CA PRO A 4 -7.60 -4.36 -16.75
C PRO A 4 -6.45 -5.13 -16.04
N SER A 5 -5.63 -5.87 -16.78
CA SER A 5 -4.52 -6.65 -16.21
C SER A 5 -3.47 -5.79 -15.49
N ASN A 6 -3.28 -4.54 -15.93
CA ASN A 6 -2.37 -3.56 -15.33
C ASN A 6 -3.05 -2.70 -14.22
N PHE A 7 -4.16 -3.18 -13.66
CA PHE A 7 -4.96 -2.50 -12.64
C PHE A 7 -4.11 -1.95 -11.47
N GLU A 8 -3.27 -2.80 -10.88
CA GLU A 8 -2.45 -2.41 -9.73
C GLU A 8 -1.54 -1.21 -10.02
N ASN A 9 -0.98 -1.14 -11.23
CA ASN A 9 -0.15 -0.01 -11.64
C ASN A 9 -0.99 1.26 -11.82
N LYS A 10 -2.19 1.15 -12.41
CA LYS A 10 -3.09 2.29 -12.64
C LYS A 10 -3.56 2.93 -11.34
N ILE A 11 -3.80 2.15 -10.28
CA ILE A 11 -4.15 2.64 -8.94
C ILE A 11 -2.95 2.84 -8.01
N GLN A 12 -1.72 2.63 -8.50
CA GLN A 12 -0.47 2.74 -7.72
C GLN A 12 -0.34 1.73 -6.57
N PHE A 13 -0.98 0.57 -6.66
CA PHE A 13 -0.88 -0.46 -5.62
C PHE A 13 0.50 -1.14 -5.61
N SER A 14 1.21 -1.18 -6.74
CA SER A 14 2.61 -1.63 -6.83
C SER A 14 3.53 -0.87 -5.86
N GLU A 15 3.28 0.42 -5.64
CA GLU A 15 4.02 1.23 -4.66
C GLU A 15 3.68 0.84 -3.22
N ILE A 16 2.41 0.50 -2.95
CA ILE A 16 1.99 -0.07 -1.65
C ILE A 16 2.70 -1.39 -1.39
N ARG A 17 2.77 -2.29 -2.39
CA ARG A 17 3.54 -3.54 -2.27
C ARG A 17 5.01 -3.29 -1.96
N SER A 18 5.61 -2.31 -2.63
CA SER A 18 7.02 -1.93 -2.40
C SER A 18 7.25 -1.42 -0.98
N LEU A 19 6.33 -0.60 -0.46
CA LEU A 19 6.37 -0.13 0.93
C LEU A 19 6.23 -1.30 1.91
N LEU A 20 5.26 -2.19 1.72
CA LEU A 20 5.07 -3.37 2.56
C LEU A 20 6.31 -4.28 2.58
N LYS A 21 6.93 -4.52 1.41
CA LYS A 21 8.20 -5.27 1.33
C LYS A 21 9.33 -4.61 2.11
N GLY A 22 9.35 -3.28 2.18
CA GLY A 22 10.31 -2.54 2.98
C GLY A 22 10.18 -2.78 4.49
N TYR A 23 8.98 -3.15 4.95
CA TYR A 23 8.72 -3.51 6.35
C TYR A 23 8.92 -4.99 6.66
N CYS A 24 9.04 -5.87 5.66
CA CYS A 24 9.34 -7.28 5.92
C CYS A 24 10.76 -7.47 6.42
N LEU A 25 10.94 -8.30 7.44
CA LEU A 25 12.23 -8.67 8.02
C LEU A 25 13.00 -9.66 7.15
N SER A 26 12.27 -10.46 6.38
CA SER A 26 12.80 -11.60 5.64
C SER A 26 12.28 -11.68 4.21
N GLN A 27 12.92 -12.52 3.40
CA GLN A 27 12.40 -12.86 2.08
C GLN A 27 11.06 -13.62 2.18
N LEU A 28 10.85 -14.36 3.29
CA LEU A 28 9.61 -15.09 3.56
C LEU A 28 8.39 -14.15 3.57
N GLY A 29 8.49 -13.03 4.30
CA GLY A 29 7.44 -12.00 4.33
C GLY A 29 7.26 -11.30 2.98
N LYS A 30 8.36 -11.02 2.25
CA LYS A 30 8.29 -10.41 0.92
C LYS A 30 7.56 -11.29 -0.09
N ASP A 31 7.81 -12.60 -0.05
CA ASP A 31 7.10 -13.57 -0.90
C ASP A 31 5.59 -13.57 -0.60
N LYS A 32 5.19 -13.38 0.67
CA LYS A 32 3.78 -13.21 1.05
C LYS A 32 3.17 -11.92 0.51
N VAL A 33 3.92 -10.82 0.51
CA VAL A 33 3.48 -9.57 -0.13
C VAL A 33 3.27 -9.77 -1.63
N ASP A 34 4.14 -10.54 -2.33
CA ASP A 34 3.98 -10.85 -3.75
C ASP A 34 2.76 -11.75 -4.01
N ALA A 35 2.52 -12.71 -3.15
CA ALA A 35 1.37 -13.62 -3.22
C ALA A 35 0.05 -12.98 -2.77
N MET A 36 0.09 -11.79 -2.14
CA MET A 36 -1.10 -11.08 -1.70
C MET A 36 -1.99 -10.72 -2.91
N GLY A 37 -3.23 -11.10 -2.88
CA GLY A 37 -4.17 -10.90 -3.97
C GLY A 37 -5.54 -10.45 -3.49
N PHE A 38 -6.31 -9.96 -4.44
CA PHE A 38 -7.69 -9.56 -4.25
C PHE A 38 -8.58 -10.76 -3.86
N THR A 39 -9.43 -10.58 -2.86
CA THR A 39 -10.42 -11.57 -2.44
C THR A 39 -11.78 -10.93 -2.17
N ASP A 40 -12.84 -11.64 -2.46
CA ASP A 40 -14.23 -11.29 -2.12
C ASP A 40 -14.76 -12.05 -0.89
N ASN A 41 -13.90 -12.82 -0.23
CA ASN A 41 -14.26 -13.55 0.97
C ASN A 41 -14.17 -12.65 2.21
N ALA A 42 -15.35 -12.30 2.77
CA ALA A 42 -15.47 -11.44 3.94
C ALA A 42 -14.75 -11.99 5.18
N GLU A 43 -14.77 -13.30 5.39
CA GLU A 43 -14.14 -13.93 6.55
C GLU A 43 -12.62 -13.78 6.48
N ARG A 44 -12.04 -14.04 5.29
CA ARG A 44 -10.59 -13.87 5.06
C ARG A 44 -10.14 -12.43 5.29
N ILE A 45 -10.91 -11.47 4.77
CA ILE A 45 -10.63 -10.04 4.95
C ILE A 45 -10.69 -9.69 6.44
N ASN A 46 -11.76 -10.07 7.14
CA ASN A 46 -11.92 -9.78 8.56
C ASN A 46 -10.85 -10.43 9.42
N THR A 47 -10.46 -11.69 9.12
CA THR A 47 -9.37 -12.37 9.81
C THR A 47 -8.05 -11.61 9.62
N ALA A 48 -7.73 -11.20 8.39
CA ALA A 48 -6.52 -10.45 8.10
C ALA A 48 -6.49 -9.10 8.83
N LEU A 49 -7.61 -8.39 8.89
CA LEU A 49 -7.73 -7.13 9.60
C LEU A 49 -7.59 -7.33 11.12
N LYS A 50 -8.26 -8.35 11.69
CA LYS A 50 -8.14 -8.69 13.11
C LYS A 50 -6.71 -9.05 13.50
N GLN A 51 -6.02 -9.85 12.70
CA GLN A 51 -4.60 -10.17 12.90
C GLN A 51 -3.73 -8.91 12.94
N THR A 52 -3.96 -7.98 12.01
CA THR A 52 -3.24 -6.69 11.97
C THR A 52 -3.51 -5.87 13.22
N ARG A 53 -4.76 -5.81 13.69
CA ARG A 53 -5.15 -5.11 14.91
C ARG A 53 -4.53 -5.74 16.16
N GLU A 54 -4.62 -7.06 16.30
CA GLU A 54 -4.02 -7.77 17.44
C GLU A 54 -2.51 -7.57 17.48
N PHE A 55 -1.85 -7.59 16.31
CA PHE A 55 -0.41 -7.36 16.25
C PHE A 55 -0.04 -5.93 16.65
N ARG A 56 -0.80 -4.91 16.23
CA ARG A 56 -0.59 -3.52 16.67
C ARG A 56 -0.80 -3.37 18.18
N ARG A 57 -1.88 -3.95 18.71
CA ARG A 57 -2.14 -3.96 20.15
C ARG A 57 -0.98 -4.62 20.89
N MET A 58 -0.47 -5.73 20.41
CA MET A 58 0.68 -6.42 20.99
C MET A 58 1.94 -5.53 21.00
N GLN A 59 2.20 -4.78 19.92
CA GLN A 59 3.34 -3.86 19.86
C GLN A 59 3.19 -2.66 20.83
N GLU A 60 1.97 -2.25 21.16
CA GLU A 60 1.69 -1.19 22.13
C GLU A 60 1.77 -1.69 23.59
N GLU A 61 1.43 -2.95 23.83
CA GLU A 61 1.35 -3.54 25.18
C GLU A 61 2.66 -4.16 25.66
N THR A 62 3.55 -4.62 24.76
CA THR A 62 4.76 -5.37 25.12
C THR A 62 5.87 -5.27 24.09
N ASP A 63 7.12 -5.25 24.61
CA ASP A 63 8.35 -5.33 23.82
C ASP A 63 8.89 -6.77 23.73
N ASP A 64 8.26 -7.75 24.39
CA ASP A 64 8.77 -9.10 24.58
C ASP A 64 8.58 -10.02 23.36
N PHE A 65 7.88 -9.58 22.31
CA PHE A 65 7.64 -10.43 21.16
C PHE A 65 8.91 -10.67 20.35
N PRO A 66 9.26 -11.92 20.03
CA PRO A 66 10.54 -12.26 19.37
C PRO A 66 10.54 -11.91 17.89
N LEU A 67 11.07 -10.74 17.54
CA LEU A 67 11.15 -10.23 16.17
C LEU A 67 12.55 -10.41 15.53
N GLN A 68 13.37 -11.31 16.06
CA GLN A 68 14.74 -11.52 15.58
C GLN A 68 14.85 -12.84 14.81
N PHE A 69 15.86 -12.92 13.92
CA PHE A 69 16.28 -14.17 13.26
C PHE A 69 15.25 -14.82 12.34
N PHE A 70 14.61 -14.00 11.47
CA PHE A 70 13.73 -14.47 10.39
C PHE A 70 14.56 -14.88 9.15
N PHE A 71 15.36 -15.94 9.27
CA PHE A 71 16.17 -16.44 8.14
C PHE A 71 15.34 -17.31 7.21
N ASP A 72 15.60 -17.22 5.90
CA ASP A 72 14.94 -18.08 4.92
C ASP A 72 15.76 -19.34 4.67
N MET A 73 15.40 -20.41 5.34
CA MET A 73 16.06 -21.71 5.23
C MET A 73 15.32 -22.72 4.35
N ARG A 74 14.26 -22.29 3.65
CA ARG A 74 13.39 -23.19 2.89
C ARG A 74 14.14 -24.02 1.87
N GLU A 75 15.07 -23.41 1.13
CA GLU A 75 15.86 -24.13 0.12
C GLU A 75 16.84 -25.13 0.75
N SER A 76 17.54 -24.73 1.82
CA SER A 76 18.44 -25.62 2.56
C SER A 76 17.68 -26.80 3.16
N ILE A 77 16.53 -26.57 3.76
CA ILE A 77 15.69 -27.60 4.37
C ILE A 77 15.10 -28.53 3.31
N LYS A 78 14.70 -28.05 2.15
CA LYS A 78 14.23 -28.89 1.04
C LYS A 78 15.37 -29.73 0.46
N ARG A 79 16.57 -29.16 0.31
CA ARG A 79 17.76 -29.87 -0.21
C ARG A 79 18.11 -31.11 0.59
N ILE A 80 17.99 -31.06 1.90
CA ILE A 80 18.35 -32.19 2.78
C ILE A 80 17.37 -33.38 2.72
N ARG A 81 16.27 -33.28 1.98
CA ARG A 81 15.44 -34.44 1.66
C ARG A 81 16.22 -35.50 0.87
N ILE A 82 17.20 -35.06 0.09
CA ILE A 82 18.04 -35.95 -0.70
C ILE A 82 19.06 -36.58 0.22
N GLU A 83 19.13 -37.93 0.23
CA GLU A 83 20.13 -38.66 0.99
C GLU A 83 21.54 -38.31 0.51
N GLY A 84 22.47 -38.22 1.47
CA GLY A 84 23.87 -37.84 1.20
C GLY A 84 24.12 -36.34 1.22
N THR A 85 23.09 -35.50 1.25
CA THR A 85 23.25 -34.04 1.44
C THR A 85 23.29 -33.71 2.93
N HIS A 86 23.93 -32.62 3.27
CA HIS A 86 23.99 -32.10 4.64
C HIS A 86 23.82 -30.58 4.68
N LEU A 87 23.49 -30.07 5.87
CA LEU A 87 23.48 -28.65 6.17
C LEU A 87 24.91 -28.19 6.50
N GLU A 88 25.26 -27.02 6.01
CA GLU A 88 26.54 -26.35 6.34
C GLU A 88 26.50 -25.71 7.74
N GLU A 89 27.65 -25.37 8.30
CA GLU A 89 27.77 -24.75 9.64
C GLU A 89 26.87 -23.53 9.79
N ASN A 90 26.90 -22.61 8.82
CA ASN A 90 26.09 -21.39 8.84
C ASN A 90 24.60 -21.70 8.74
N GLU A 91 24.22 -22.69 7.91
CA GLU A 91 22.84 -23.13 7.76
C GLU A 91 22.29 -23.74 9.06
N ILE A 92 23.08 -24.53 9.76
CA ILE A 92 22.71 -25.10 11.08
C ILE A 92 22.56 -23.98 12.12
N PHE A 93 23.45 -22.99 12.09
CA PHE A 93 23.36 -21.85 12.99
C PHE A 93 22.14 -20.97 12.74
N ASP A 94 21.83 -20.71 11.48
CA ASP A 94 20.62 -19.97 11.10
C ASP A 94 19.35 -20.77 11.40
N LEU A 95 19.36 -22.08 11.18
CA LEU A 95 18.28 -22.98 11.57
C LEU A 95 18.02 -22.92 13.08
N ARG A 96 19.07 -23.01 13.90
CA ARG A 96 18.97 -22.91 15.36
C ARG A 96 18.24 -21.63 15.79
N ARG A 97 18.72 -20.49 15.27
CA ARG A 97 18.16 -19.18 15.63
C ARG A 97 16.71 -19.02 15.17
N SER A 98 16.39 -19.50 13.96
CA SER A 98 15.02 -19.50 13.45
C SER A 98 14.10 -20.40 14.27
N LEU A 99 14.54 -21.60 14.64
CA LEU A 99 13.75 -22.52 15.47
C LEU A 99 13.53 -21.96 16.89
N GLU A 100 14.51 -21.25 17.44
CA GLU A 100 14.37 -20.55 18.72
C GLU A 100 13.33 -19.42 18.62
N THR A 101 13.33 -18.64 17.52
CA THR A 101 12.33 -17.63 17.25
C THR A 101 10.93 -18.26 17.10
N VAL A 102 10.81 -19.37 16.38
CA VAL A 102 9.54 -20.12 16.26
C VAL A 102 9.05 -20.54 17.64
N ALA A 103 9.90 -21.14 18.45
CA ALA A 103 9.53 -21.58 19.81
C ALA A 103 9.14 -20.40 20.71
N GLY A 104 9.82 -19.26 20.56
CA GLY A 104 9.49 -18.01 21.25
C GLY A 104 8.12 -17.47 20.86
N ILE A 105 7.82 -17.40 19.56
CA ILE A 105 6.53 -16.93 19.02
C ILE A 105 5.40 -17.85 19.49
N VAL A 106 5.55 -19.16 19.33
CA VAL A 106 4.54 -20.15 19.78
C VAL A 106 4.28 -20.02 21.29
N ARG A 107 5.36 -19.88 22.10
CA ARG A 107 5.20 -19.70 23.55
C ARG A 107 4.51 -18.39 23.89
N PHE A 108 4.82 -17.31 23.19
CA PHE A 108 4.23 -16.00 23.42
C PHE A 108 2.75 -16.00 23.08
N LEU A 109 2.37 -16.49 21.90
CA LEU A 109 0.98 -16.49 21.42
C LEU A 109 0.08 -17.52 22.15
N ASN A 110 0.67 -18.49 22.85
CA ASN A 110 -0.05 -19.43 23.72
C ASN A 110 -0.27 -18.90 25.15
N ARG A 111 0.05 -17.62 25.43
CA ARG A 111 -0.31 -16.99 26.70
C ARG A 111 -1.81 -16.81 26.77
N SER A 112 -2.37 -17.07 27.95
CA SER A 112 -3.79 -16.91 28.23
C SER A 112 -3.97 -16.15 29.53
N ASP A 113 -5.11 -15.50 29.65
CA ASP A 113 -5.57 -14.86 30.87
C ASP A 113 -6.00 -15.89 31.94
N ASP A 114 -6.37 -15.41 33.13
CA ASP A 114 -6.84 -16.25 34.23
C ASP A 114 -8.14 -17.02 33.90
N ASP A 115 -8.90 -16.56 32.90
CA ASP A 115 -10.15 -17.17 32.43
C ASP A 115 -9.91 -18.20 31.30
N GLY A 116 -8.67 -18.37 30.88
CA GLY A 116 -8.25 -19.31 29.81
C GLY A 116 -8.44 -18.80 28.39
N ASN A 117 -8.73 -17.51 28.19
CA ASN A 117 -8.80 -16.91 26.87
C ASN A 117 -7.38 -16.48 26.43
N PHE A 118 -7.06 -16.68 25.16
CA PHE A 118 -5.78 -16.24 24.62
C PHE A 118 -5.73 -14.71 24.51
N ASP A 119 -4.58 -14.12 24.83
CA ASP A 119 -4.36 -12.67 24.77
C ASP A 119 -4.58 -12.13 23.34
N TYR A 120 -4.19 -12.93 22.34
CA TYR A 120 -4.26 -12.60 20.91
C TYR A 120 -4.84 -13.79 20.11
N PRO A 121 -6.17 -14.02 20.16
CA PRO A 121 -6.78 -15.25 19.65
C PRO A 121 -6.56 -15.47 18.16
N THR A 122 -6.65 -14.44 17.30
CA THR A 122 -6.47 -14.61 15.85
C THR A 122 -5.00 -14.78 15.44
N LEU A 123 -4.06 -14.32 16.25
CA LEU A 123 -2.63 -14.62 16.08
C LEU A 123 -2.29 -16.00 16.65
N HIS A 124 -2.94 -16.42 17.73
CA HIS A 124 -2.80 -17.77 18.28
C HIS A 124 -3.17 -18.84 17.24
N ASP A 125 -4.22 -18.64 16.44
CA ASP A 125 -4.63 -19.58 15.40
C ASP A 125 -3.50 -19.92 14.41
N LEU A 126 -2.52 -19.01 14.23
CA LEU A 126 -1.33 -19.25 13.39
C LEU A 126 -0.38 -20.30 13.97
N THR A 127 -0.45 -20.56 15.26
CA THR A 127 0.40 -21.55 15.95
C THR A 127 -0.18 -22.95 15.94
N GLU A 128 -1.42 -23.10 15.51
CA GLU A 128 -2.09 -24.41 15.44
C GLU A 128 -1.34 -25.36 14.49
N GLY A 129 -0.97 -26.52 14.99
CA GLY A 129 -0.20 -27.51 14.24
C GLY A 129 1.25 -27.13 13.96
N VAL A 130 1.78 -26.07 14.57
CA VAL A 130 3.20 -25.72 14.48
C VAL A 130 3.98 -26.42 15.58
N LEU A 131 4.92 -27.29 15.19
CA LEU A 131 5.81 -27.98 16.11
C LEU A 131 7.01 -27.11 16.48
N THR A 132 7.44 -27.23 17.73
CA THR A 132 8.70 -26.66 18.23
C THR A 132 9.73 -27.78 18.34
N PHE A 133 11.02 -27.46 18.20
CA PHE A 133 12.11 -28.46 18.09
C PHE A 133 13.18 -28.26 19.17
N PRO A 134 12.85 -28.40 20.47
CA PRO A 134 13.81 -28.16 21.55
C PRO A 134 14.98 -29.17 21.53
N ASP A 135 14.73 -30.39 21.06
CA ASP A 135 15.76 -31.42 20.98
C ASP A 135 16.78 -31.11 19.87
N LEU A 136 16.31 -30.61 18.72
CA LEU A 136 17.20 -30.17 17.65
C LEU A 136 18.02 -28.96 18.10
N ILE A 137 17.42 -27.99 18.77
CA ILE A 137 18.12 -26.80 19.30
C ILE A 137 19.21 -27.26 20.29
N ARG A 138 18.87 -28.14 21.23
CA ARG A 138 19.86 -28.70 22.17
C ARG A 138 20.99 -29.42 21.48
N ARG A 139 20.69 -30.19 20.42
CA ARG A 139 21.71 -30.89 19.64
C ARG A 139 22.62 -29.93 18.90
N ILE A 140 22.07 -28.86 18.31
CA ILE A 140 22.87 -27.80 17.66
C ILE A 140 23.76 -27.12 18.68
N ASP A 141 23.27 -26.83 19.90
CA ASP A 141 24.06 -26.22 20.97
C ASP A 141 25.22 -27.11 21.48
N GLN A 142 25.13 -28.42 21.29
CA GLN A 142 26.25 -29.32 21.53
C GLN A 142 27.30 -29.25 20.43
N ILE A 143 26.89 -29.03 19.18
CA ILE A 143 27.75 -28.99 17.99
C ILE A 143 28.39 -27.63 17.80
N LEU A 144 27.61 -26.55 17.89
CA LEU A 144 28.02 -25.17 17.57
C LEU A 144 28.23 -24.35 18.86
N ASP A 145 29.15 -23.41 18.78
CA ASP A 145 29.32 -22.37 19.79
C ASP A 145 28.38 -21.16 19.52
N LYS A 146 28.46 -20.14 20.37
CA LYS A 146 27.70 -18.91 20.28
C LYS A 146 27.97 -18.08 19.01
N TYR A 147 29.03 -18.36 18.30
CA TYR A 147 29.41 -17.71 17.04
C TYR A 147 29.11 -18.55 15.80
N GLY A 148 28.51 -19.72 15.96
CA GLY A 148 28.19 -20.65 14.88
C GLY A 148 29.37 -21.50 14.41
N LYS A 149 30.45 -21.61 15.21
CA LYS A 149 31.59 -22.48 14.91
C LYS A 149 31.46 -23.82 15.59
N ILE A 150 31.89 -24.88 14.90
CA ILE A 150 31.87 -26.23 15.47
C ILE A 150 32.81 -26.30 16.67
N LYS A 151 32.26 -26.73 17.80
CA LYS A 151 33.01 -26.92 19.06
C LYS A 151 33.99 -28.08 18.95
N ASP A 152 35.13 -28.00 19.67
CA ASP A 152 36.05 -29.15 19.81
C ASP A 152 35.33 -30.36 20.38
N THR A 153 34.36 -30.16 21.24
CA THR A 153 33.56 -31.19 21.92
C THR A 153 32.42 -31.74 21.08
N ALA A 154 32.24 -31.30 19.83
CA ALA A 154 31.17 -31.79 18.97
C ALA A 154 31.28 -33.29 18.67
N SER A 155 32.48 -33.82 18.55
CA SER A 155 32.74 -35.26 18.61
C SER A 155 34.08 -35.55 19.34
N PRO A 156 34.24 -36.72 19.97
CA PRO A 156 35.51 -37.10 20.60
C PRO A 156 36.67 -37.12 19.59
N ARG A 157 36.39 -37.57 18.35
CA ARG A 157 37.38 -37.64 17.28
C ARG A 157 37.82 -36.26 16.82
N LEU A 158 36.92 -35.28 16.68
CA LEU A 158 37.29 -33.91 16.36
C LEU A 158 38.16 -33.27 17.43
N ALA A 159 37.87 -33.50 18.71
CA ALA A 159 38.67 -33.02 19.82
C ALA A 159 40.12 -33.59 19.77
N GLU A 160 40.26 -34.87 19.44
CA GLU A 160 41.54 -35.52 19.26
C GLU A 160 42.30 -34.91 18.07
N ILE A 161 41.69 -34.83 16.90
CA ILE A 161 42.31 -34.26 15.69
C ILE A 161 42.77 -32.81 15.94
N ARG A 162 41.94 -31.95 16.52
CA ARG A 162 42.31 -30.57 16.85
C ARG A 162 43.43 -30.49 17.91
N SER A 163 43.45 -31.43 18.88
CA SER A 163 44.56 -31.52 19.83
C SER A 163 45.86 -31.90 19.15
N GLN A 164 45.81 -32.87 18.21
CA GLN A 164 46.98 -33.27 17.42
C GLN A 164 47.42 -32.13 16.49
N LEU A 165 46.50 -31.42 15.85
CA LEU A 165 46.77 -30.28 14.98
C LEU A 165 47.50 -29.17 15.73
N ARG A 166 46.99 -28.74 16.91
CA ARG A 166 47.67 -27.75 17.77
C ARG A 166 49.07 -28.18 18.21
N LYS A 167 49.24 -29.48 18.52
CA LYS A 167 50.57 -30.04 18.85
C LYS A 167 51.51 -30.01 17.65
N ALA A 168 51.03 -30.38 16.46
CA ALA A 168 51.80 -30.38 15.21
C ALA A 168 52.19 -28.94 14.81
N GLU A 169 51.26 -27.99 14.82
CA GLU A 169 51.53 -26.58 14.57
C GLU A 169 52.58 -26.00 15.55
N GLY A 170 52.40 -26.28 16.85
CA GLY A 170 53.38 -25.87 17.88
C GLY A 170 54.72 -26.54 17.75
N SER A 171 54.83 -27.72 17.07
CA SER A 171 56.11 -28.42 16.83
C SER A 171 56.90 -27.82 15.66
N VAL A 172 56.20 -27.36 14.58
CA VAL A 172 56.82 -26.78 13.38
C VAL A 172 57.74 -25.64 13.73
N SER A 173 57.27 -24.66 14.47
CA SER A 173 58.09 -23.51 14.89
C SER A 173 59.26 -23.93 15.75
N ARG A 174 59.08 -24.85 16.74
CA ARG A 174 60.12 -25.35 17.60
C ARG A 174 61.18 -26.11 16.80
N THR A 175 60.76 -27.01 15.90
CA THR A 175 61.63 -27.78 15.03
C THR A 175 62.47 -26.88 14.14
N LEU A 176 61.78 -25.86 13.50
CA LEU A 176 62.48 -24.92 12.65
C LEU A 176 63.55 -24.10 13.42
N TYR A 177 63.18 -23.58 14.60
CA TYR A 177 64.13 -22.85 15.44
C TYR A 177 65.27 -23.75 15.90
N SER A 178 65.02 -25.04 16.25
CA SER A 178 66.05 -26.01 16.60
C SER A 178 67.05 -26.26 15.44
N ILE A 179 66.49 -26.45 14.22
CA ILE A 179 67.33 -26.63 13.02
C ILE A 179 68.12 -25.36 12.72
N LEU A 180 67.47 -24.18 12.82
CA LEU A 180 68.15 -22.91 12.63
C LEU A 180 69.28 -22.72 13.63
N HIS A 181 69.05 -22.99 14.93
CA HIS A 181 70.08 -22.89 15.93
C HIS A 181 71.25 -23.91 15.71
N ALA A 182 70.95 -25.14 15.32
CA ALA A 182 71.98 -26.13 14.93
C ALA A 182 72.74 -25.62 13.72
N ALA A 183 72.12 -25.12 12.68
CA ALA A 183 72.75 -24.57 11.51
C ALA A 183 73.59 -23.31 11.82
N GLN A 184 73.16 -22.45 12.72
CA GLN A 184 73.94 -21.31 13.23
C GLN A 184 75.17 -21.74 14.03
N SER A 185 75.06 -22.80 14.89
CA SER A 185 76.14 -23.30 15.65
C SER A 185 77.24 -23.99 14.81
N GLU A 186 76.84 -24.61 13.72
CA GLU A 186 77.74 -25.21 12.72
C GLU A 186 78.32 -24.20 11.72
N GLY A 187 77.91 -22.91 11.81
CA GLY A 187 78.38 -21.87 10.92
C GLY A 187 77.80 -21.94 9.49
N LEU A 188 76.68 -22.65 9.27
CA LEU A 188 76.00 -22.83 8.02
C LEU A 188 75.10 -21.64 7.69
N VAL A 189 74.71 -20.92 8.72
CA VAL A 189 73.77 -19.77 8.65
C VAL A 189 74.28 -18.71 9.62
N ASP A 190 74.27 -17.44 9.24
CA ASP A 190 74.64 -16.32 10.10
C ASP A 190 73.76 -16.23 11.34
N LYS A 191 74.37 -15.74 12.47
CA LYS A 191 73.67 -15.69 13.76
C LYS A 191 72.42 -14.78 13.77
N ASP A 192 72.36 -13.82 12.88
CA ASP A 192 71.25 -12.81 12.78
C ASP A 192 70.12 -13.29 11.89
N VAL A 193 70.23 -14.44 11.25
CA VAL A 193 69.22 -14.97 10.37
C VAL A 193 68.03 -15.48 11.19
N THR A 194 66.84 -15.08 10.80
CA THR A 194 65.57 -15.56 11.35
C THR A 194 64.72 -16.27 10.27
N PRO A 195 63.92 -17.23 10.66
CA PRO A 195 62.98 -17.85 9.70
C PRO A 195 62.11 -16.81 9.03
N THR A 196 61.86 -16.96 7.74
CA THR A 196 60.98 -16.07 6.95
C THR A 196 59.81 -16.86 6.36
N LEU A 197 58.73 -16.16 6.11
CA LEU A 197 57.55 -16.75 5.44
C LEU A 197 57.69 -16.51 3.93
N ARG A 198 57.64 -17.58 3.12
CA ARG A 198 57.59 -17.54 1.68
C ARG A 198 56.48 -18.45 1.18
N ASP A 199 55.56 -17.93 0.40
CA ASP A 199 54.41 -18.67 -0.11
C ASP A 199 53.61 -19.43 0.94
N GLY A 200 53.49 -18.81 2.14
CA GLY A 200 52.77 -19.41 3.29
C GLY A 200 53.57 -20.49 4.02
N ARG A 201 54.90 -20.67 3.72
CA ARG A 201 55.78 -21.65 4.36
C ARG A 201 56.88 -20.97 5.13
N LEU A 202 57.20 -21.53 6.27
CA LEU A 202 58.34 -21.11 7.06
C LEU A 202 59.61 -21.71 6.48
N VAL A 203 60.50 -20.87 6.02
CA VAL A 203 61.76 -21.24 5.37
C VAL A 203 62.98 -20.61 6.07
N VAL A 204 64.14 -21.28 5.97
CA VAL A 204 65.38 -20.76 6.44
C VAL A 204 66.17 -20.15 5.27
N PRO A 205 66.48 -18.85 5.31
CA PRO A 205 67.36 -18.26 4.30
C PRO A 205 68.81 -18.69 4.52
N ILE A 206 69.43 -19.32 3.49
CA ILE A 206 70.80 -19.82 3.53
C ILE A 206 71.63 -19.36 2.32
N ALA A 207 72.97 -19.36 2.44
CA ALA A 207 73.85 -19.12 1.32
C ALA A 207 73.75 -20.27 0.28
N PRO A 208 73.79 -20.01 -1.04
CA PRO A 208 73.66 -21.04 -2.08
C PRO A 208 74.74 -22.16 -1.95
N ALA A 209 75.91 -21.85 -1.50
CA ALA A 209 76.98 -22.82 -1.27
C ALA A 209 76.64 -23.86 -0.15
N MET A 210 75.75 -23.52 0.78
CA MET A 210 75.34 -24.37 1.89
C MET A 210 74.07 -25.17 1.62
N LYS A 211 73.46 -25.03 0.44
CA LYS A 211 72.18 -25.64 0.00
C LYS A 211 72.16 -27.18 0.24
N ARG A 212 73.32 -27.88 0.12
CA ARG A 212 73.37 -29.35 0.25
C ARG A 212 73.56 -29.81 1.71
N ARG A 213 73.89 -28.91 2.65
CA ARG A 213 74.10 -29.22 4.03
C ARG A 213 72.83 -29.27 4.87
N ILE A 214 71.82 -28.46 4.55
CA ILE A 214 70.51 -28.54 5.15
C ILE A 214 69.64 -29.37 4.21
N LYS A 215 69.22 -30.57 4.66
CA LYS A 215 68.29 -31.41 3.89
C LYS A 215 66.91 -30.71 3.85
N GLY A 216 66.40 -30.49 2.68
CA GLY A 216 65.12 -29.80 2.56
C GLY A 216 64.74 -29.46 1.11
N ILE A 217 63.60 -28.82 0.96
CA ILE A 217 63.08 -28.34 -0.35
C ILE A 217 63.40 -26.84 -0.51
N VAL A 218 63.96 -26.49 -1.67
CA VAL A 218 64.23 -25.10 -2.03
C VAL A 218 62.94 -24.53 -2.66
N HIS A 219 62.40 -23.47 -2.04
CA HIS A 219 61.18 -22.82 -2.51
C HIS A 219 61.44 -21.57 -3.35
N ASP A 220 62.52 -20.83 -3.01
CA ASP A 220 62.77 -19.56 -3.70
C ASP A 220 64.28 -19.21 -3.63
N GLU A 221 64.71 -18.34 -4.55
CA GLU A 221 66.06 -17.74 -4.49
C GLU A 221 65.88 -16.21 -4.49
N SER A 222 66.72 -15.51 -3.75
CA SER A 222 66.68 -14.04 -3.75
C SER A 222 67.03 -13.52 -5.17
N SER A 223 66.45 -12.37 -5.55
CA SER A 223 66.70 -11.73 -6.83
C SER A 223 68.18 -11.48 -7.19
N THR A 224 69.03 -11.48 -6.17
CA THR A 224 70.48 -11.32 -6.33
C THR A 224 71.19 -12.67 -6.37
N GLY A 225 70.56 -13.81 -6.21
CA GLY A 225 71.10 -15.14 -6.16
C GLY A 225 72.00 -15.42 -4.93
N LYS A 226 71.98 -14.48 -3.97
CA LYS A 226 72.87 -14.61 -2.76
C LYS A 226 72.25 -15.41 -1.61
N THR A 227 70.93 -15.64 -1.66
CA THR A 227 70.22 -16.34 -0.58
C THR A 227 69.25 -17.32 -1.21
N VAL A 228 69.17 -18.52 -0.73
CA VAL A 228 68.21 -19.57 -1.09
C VAL A 228 67.37 -19.86 0.13
N PHE A 229 66.09 -19.97 -0.09
CA PHE A 229 65.06 -20.22 0.91
C PHE A 229 64.78 -21.74 0.96
N VAL A 230 65.19 -22.39 2.04
CA VAL A 230 65.03 -23.83 2.18
C VAL A 230 64.02 -24.14 3.29
N GLU A 231 63.10 -25.01 2.98
CA GLU A 231 62.22 -25.66 3.98
C GLU A 231 62.91 -26.99 4.38
N PRO A 232 63.34 -27.14 5.64
CA PRO A 232 63.96 -28.39 6.10
C PRO A 232 63.00 -29.58 5.98
N THR A 233 63.56 -30.79 5.75
CA THR A 233 62.75 -32.02 5.57
C THR A 233 61.79 -32.28 6.75
N GLU A 234 62.28 -32.08 7.97
CA GLU A 234 61.46 -32.27 9.19
C GLU A 234 60.34 -31.29 9.28
N VAL A 235 60.51 -30.06 8.73
CA VAL A 235 59.41 -29.04 8.62
C VAL A 235 58.45 -29.42 7.49
N VAL A 236 58.93 -29.94 6.35
CA VAL A 236 58.10 -30.49 5.29
C VAL A 236 57.19 -31.62 5.80
N GLU A 237 57.78 -32.58 6.55
CA GLU A 237 57.03 -33.69 7.15
C GLU A 237 55.96 -33.19 8.13
N ALA A 238 56.34 -32.22 9.00
CA ALA A 238 55.39 -31.63 9.95
C ALA A 238 54.26 -30.88 9.24
N ASN A 239 54.56 -30.10 8.17
CA ASN A 239 53.55 -29.42 7.39
C ASN A 239 52.64 -30.40 6.62
N ASN A 240 53.19 -31.50 6.11
CA ASN A 240 52.37 -32.56 5.51
C ASN A 240 51.44 -33.20 6.54
N ARG A 241 51.93 -33.43 7.78
CA ARG A 241 51.10 -33.95 8.85
C ARG A 241 49.99 -32.99 9.26
N ILE A 242 50.27 -31.68 9.29
CA ILE A 242 49.26 -30.65 9.52
C ILE A 242 48.19 -30.74 8.43
N ARG A 243 48.56 -30.81 7.15
CA ARG A 243 47.61 -30.92 6.03
C ARG A 243 46.76 -32.20 6.10
N GLU A 244 47.34 -33.31 6.49
CA GLU A 244 46.60 -34.57 6.73
C GLU A 244 45.57 -34.36 7.85
N LEU A 245 45.98 -33.76 8.96
CA LEU A 245 45.07 -33.47 10.09
C LEU A 245 43.99 -32.47 9.74
N GLU A 246 44.29 -31.43 8.97
CA GLU A 246 43.27 -30.48 8.42
C GLU A 246 42.27 -31.17 7.48
N ALA A 247 42.77 -32.12 6.67
CA ALA A 247 41.91 -32.93 5.81
C ALA A 247 41.02 -33.88 6.63
N ASP A 248 41.60 -34.46 7.72
CA ASP A 248 40.86 -35.30 8.67
C ASP A 248 39.81 -34.47 9.42
N GLU A 249 40.16 -33.25 9.85
CA GLU A 249 39.25 -32.33 10.51
C GLU A 249 38.06 -32.03 9.60
N ARG A 250 38.32 -31.66 8.32
CA ARG A 250 37.25 -31.39 7.36
C ARG A 250 36.35 -32.63 7.15
N ARG A 251 36.92 -33.82 7.06
CA ARG A 251 36.16 -35.05 6.93
C ARG A 251 35.28 -35.32 8.16
N GLU A 252 35.85 -35.14 9.36
CA GLU A 252 35.09 -35.34 10.60
C GLU A 252 33.95 -34.30 10.75
N ILE A 253 34.19 -33.05 10.36
CA ILE A 253 33.17 -32.01 10.31
C ILE A 253 31.99 -32.41 9.41
N ILE A 254 32.28 -32.90 8.20
CA ILE A 254 31.24 -33.40 7.26
C ILE A 254 30.45 -34.57 7.89
N VAL A 255 31.10 -35.47 8.62
CA VAL A 255 30.44 -36.57 9.33
C VAL A 255 29.47 -36.00 10.37
N ILE A 256 29.93 -35.07 11.21
CA ILE A 256 29.10 -34.41 12.25
C ILE A 256 27.88 -33.73 11.63
N LEU A 257 28.09 -32.92 10.57
CA LEU A 257 27.03 -32.21 9.86
C LEU A 257 26.06 -33.20 9.21
N THR A 258 26.55 -34.28 8.62
CA THR A 258 25.73 -35.33 8.00
C THR A 258 24.88 -36.07 9.03
N GLU A 259 25.47 -36.43 10.17
CA GLU A 259 24.73 -37.10 11.27
C GLU A 259 23.64 -36.18 11.84
N PHE A 260 23.98 -34.91 12.08
CA PHE A 260 22.96 -33.95 12.51
C PHE A 260 21.83 -33.81 11.47
N THR A 261 22.20 -33.71 10.19
CA THR A 261 21.21 -33.58 9.10
C THR A 261 20.28 -34.80 9.02
N LYS A 262 20.77 -36.00 9.32
CA LYS A 262 19.92 -37.20 9.43
C LYS A 262 18.85 -37.06 10.51
N LEU A 263 19.16 -36.37 11.63
CA LEU A 263 18.16 -36.08 12.68
C LEU A 263 17.13 -35.05 12.25
N VAL A 264 17.53 -34.08 11.42
CA VAL A 264 16.60 -33.02 10.91
C VAL A 264 15.67 -33.57 9.82
N ARG A 265 16.15 -34.49 8.99
CA ARG A 265 15.46 -34.99 7.80
C ARG A 265 14.01 -35.49 8.04
N PRO A 266 13.68 -36.22 9.09
CA PRO A 266 12.31 -36.65 9.38
C PRO A 266 11.36 -35.48 9.65
N HIS A 267 11.89 -34.33 10.08
CA HIS A 267 11.13 -33.15 10.49
C HIS A 267 11.04 -32.06 9.41
N VAL A 268 11.48 -32.36 8.18
CA VAL A 268 11.54 -31.36 7.09
C VAL A 268 10.18 -30.72 6.83
N ASP A 269 9.11 -31.49 6.77
CA ASP A 269 7.77 -30.96 6.50
C ASP A 269 7.25 -30.11 7.66
N ASP A 270 7.50 -30.51 8.89
CA ASP A 270 7.13 -29.75 10.09
C ASP A 270 7.93 -28.45 10.21
N ILE A 271 9.21 -28.48 9.88
CA ILE A 271 10.08 -27.29 9.85
C ILE A 271 9.58 -26.33 8.74
N VAL A 272 9.26 -26.83 7.55
CA VAL A 272 8.69 -26.02 6.47
C VAL A 272 7.36 -25.38 6.91
N ASN A 273 6.53 -26.11 7.67
CA ASN A 273 5.30 -25.56 8.23
C ASN A 273 5.59 -24.43 9.25
N ALA A 274 6.59 -24.60 10.11
CA ALA A 274 7.03 -23.55 11.02
C ALA A 274 7.52 -22.30 10.26
N TYR A 275 8.24 -22.47 9.15
CA TYR A 275 8.64 -21.34 8.28
C TYR A 275 7.45 -20.67 7.58
N ARG A 276 6.37 -21.39 7.30
CA ARG A 276 5.12 -20.77 6.81
C ARG A 276 4.51 -19.86 7.86
N MET A 277 4.49 -20.29 9.13
CA MET A 277 4.05 -19.46 10.24
C MET A 277 4.95 -18.22 10.40
N LEU A 278 6.28 -18.35 10.33
CA LEU A 278 7.19 -17.20 10.35
C LEU A 278 6.90 -16.22 9.20
N ALA A 279 6.62 -16.72 8.00
CA ALA A 279 6.25 -15.90 6.85
C ALA A 279 4.95 -15.12 7.10
N GLU A 280 3.94 -15.75 7.70
CA GLU A 280 2.69 -15.07 8.07
C GLU A 280 2.91 -14.00 9.13
N VAL A 281 3.67 -14.30 10.17
CA VAL A 281 3.99 -13.34 11.25
C VAL A 281 4.75 -12.14 10.69
N ASP A 282 5.76 -12.34 9.83
CA ASP A 282 6.51 -11.26 9.19
C ASP A 282 5.60 -10.40 8.31
N PHE A 283 4.70 -11.04 7.56
CA PHE A 283 3.73 -10.34 6.71
C PHE A 283 2.69 -9.56 7.53
N ILE A 284 2.17 -10.14 8.62
CA ILE A 284 1.23 -9.45 9.53
C ILE A 284 1.92 -8.25 10.18
N ARG A 285 3.17 -8.41 10.61
CA ARG A 285 3.99 -7.31 11.11
C ARG A 285 4.12 -6.19 10.09
N ALA A 286 4.46 -6.52 8.83
CA ALA A 286 4.58 -5.53 7.77
C ALA A 286 3.26 -4.78 7.52
N ARG A 287 2.11 -5.47 7.60
CA ARG A 287 0.78 -4.85 7.53
C ARG A 287 0.51 -3.92 8.72
N ALA A 288 0.91 -4.31 9.93
CA ALA A 288 0.75 -3.52 11.13
C ALA A 288 1.57 -2.22 11.08
N GLU A 289 2.85 -2.31 10.69
CA GLU A 289 3.73 -1.15 10.49
C GLU A 289 3.19 -0.20 9.40
N PHE A 290 2.72 -0.77 8.29
CA PHE A 290 2.10 0.01 7.21
C PHE A 290 0.80 0.69 7.67
N ALA A 291 -0.04 0.00 8.44
CA ALA A 291 -1.26 0.57 9.01
C ALA A 291 -0.93 1.73 9.98
N GLN A 292 0.10 1.59 10.81
CA GLN A 292 0.56 2.65 11.69
C GLN A 292 1.10 3.86 10.90
N LEU A 293 1.92 3.61 9.86
CA LEU A 293 2.46 4.65 8.99
C LEU A 293 1.36 5.48 8.32
N THR A 294 0.32 4.80 7.81
CA THR A 294 -0.76 5.42 7.03
C THR A 294 -1.98 5.81 7.86
N GLY A 295 -1.96 5.58 9.17
CA GLY A 295 -3.13 5.77 10.03
C GLY A 295 -4.30 4.87 9.61
N GLY A 296 -3.99 3.70 9.07
CA GLY A 296 -4.98 2.71 8.66
C GLY A 296 -5.70 2.11 9.86
N ILE A 297 -6.99 1.92 9.72
CA ILE A 297 -7.86 1.27 10.70
C ILE A 297 -8.63 0.12 10.05
N GLU A 298 -9.35 -0.62 10.84
CA GLU A 298 -10.28 -1.66 10.39
C GLU A 298 -11.71 -1.10 10.43
N PRO A 299 -12.29 -0.75 9.27
CA PRO A 299 -13.68 -0.29 9.20
C PRO A 299 -14.66 -1.46 9.39
N GLU A 300 -15.95 -1.14 9.57
CA GLU A 300 -17.01 -2.14 9.52
C GLU A 300 -17.12 -2.72 8.11
N VAL A 301 -16.77 -4.00 7.95
CA VAL A 301 -16.79 -4.70 6.65
C VAL A 301 -18.13 -5.40 6.46
N SER A 302 -18.85 -5.04 5.39
CA SER A 302 -20.13 -5.66 5.00
C SER A 302 -19.90 -6.64 3.84
N ALA A 303 -20.50 -7.83 3.92
CA ALA A 303 -20.50 -8.78 2.81
C ALA A 303 -21.27 -8.28 1.57
N LYS A 304 -22.14 -7.27 1.72
CA LYS A 304 -22.88 -6.66 0.61
C LYS A 304 -22.17 -5.38 0.17
N PRO A 305 -22.22 -5.04 -1.12
CA PRO A 305 -21.67 -3.80 -1.62
C PRO A 305 -22.22 -2.58 -0.87
N VAL A 306 -21.34 -1.73 -0.40
CA VAL A 306 -21.62 -0.41 0.18
C VAL A 306 -20.31 0.39 0.23
N VAL A 307 -20.40 1.68 -0.04
CA VAL A 307 -19.30 2.62 0.17
C VAL A 307 -19.86 3.76 1.00
N ASP A 308 -19.51 3.80 2.27
CA ASP A 308 -19.86 4.89 3.19
C ASP A 308 -18.59 5.26 3.97
N TRP A 309 -17.74 6.04 3.31
CA TRP A 309 -16.42 6.38 3.82
C TRP A 309 -16.39 7.82 4.30
N ILE A 310 -15.90 7.98 5.50
CA ILE A 310 -15.73 9.26 6.16
C ILE A 310 -14.23 9.50 6.36
N THR A 311 -13.75 10.67 5.97
CA THR A 311 -12.35 11.10 6.09
C THR A 311 -11.33 10.14 5.47
N ALA A 312 -11.70 9.54 4.33
CA ALA A 312 -10.81 8.66 3.58
C ALA A 312 -9.60 9.45 3.04
N LYS A 313 -8.38 8.89 3.17
CA LYS A 313 -7.15 9.53 2.72
C LYS A 313 -6.44 8.62 1.73
N HIS A 314 -5.96 9.18 0.63
CA HIS A 314 -5.08 8.43 -0.27
C HIS A 314 -3.71 8.24 0.40
N PRO A 315 -3.27 7.01 0.73
CA PRO A 315 -2.11 6.79 1.57
C PRO A 315 -0.82 7.37 0.98
N LEU A 316 -0.56 7.15 -0.31
CA LEU A 316 0.64 7.66 -0.97
C LEU A 316 0.64 9.19 -1.06
N LEU A 317 -0.50 9.79 -1.40
CA LEU A 317 -0.63 11.25 -1.41
C LEU A 317 -0.44 11.83 -0.02
N TRP A 318 -1.01 11.20 0.99
CA TRP A 318 -0.83 11.65 2.38
C TRP A 318 0.63 11.61 2.81
N LEU A 319 1.34 10.52 2.52
CA LEU A 319 2.77 10.40 2.81
C LEU A 319 3.62 11.46 2.07
N ALA A 320 3.27 11.73 0.80
CA ALA A 320 3.95 12.76 0.00
C ALA A 320 3.71 14.17 0.57
N LEU A 321 2.47 14.51 0.93
CA LEU A 321 2.10 15.79 1.51
C LEU A 321 2.69 15.96 2.93
N LYS A 322 2.70 14.89 3.73
CA LYS A 322 3.32 14.89 5.06
C LYS A 322 4.81 15.24 5.02
N LYS A 323 5.54 14.75 4.00
CA LYS A 323 6.94 15.13 3.76
C LYS A 323 7.11 16.62 3.41
N GLN A 324 6.07 17.25 2.86
CA GLN A 324 6.04 18.66 2.49
C GLN A 324 5.38 19.53 3.55
N GLU A 325 5.00 18.98 4.71
CA GLU A 325 4.27 19.66 5.80
C GLU A 325 2.93 20.28 5.33
N LYS A 326 2.32 19.70 4.27
CA LYS A 326 1.05 20.16 3.73
C LYS A 326 -0.10 19.30 4.24
N PRO A 327 -1.25 19.90 4.59
CA PRO A 327 -2.42 19.15 5.00
C PRO A 327 -3.03 18.41 3.80
N ILE A 328 -3.50 17.17 4.02
CA ILE A 328 -4.34 16.47 3.06
C ILE A 328 -5.81 16.82 3.29
N VAL A 329 -6.56 16.98 2.21
CA VAL A 329 -8.02 17.08 2.27
C VAL A 329 -8.59 15.67 2.17
N PRO A 330 -9.29 15.18 3.20
CA PRO A 330 -9.87 13.84 3.17
C PRO A 330 -11.10 13.78 2.27
N LEU A 331 -11.40 12.58 1.80
CA LEU A 331 -12.56 12.29 0.96
C LEU A 331 -13.70 11.70 1.81
N ASP A 332 -14.87 12.34 1.72
CA ASP A 332 -16.14 11.77 2.19
C ASP A 332 -16.95 11.30 0.97
N ILE A 333 -17.25 10.01 0.91
CA ILE A 333 -18.00 9.44 -0.23
C ILE A 333 -19.01 8.42 0.26
N MET A 334 -20.22 8.50 -0.32
CA MET A 334 -21.30 7.58 0.02
C MET A 334 -21.96 7.04 -1.26
N LEU A 335 -21.92 5.73 -1.44
CA LEU A 335 -22.72 4.97 -2.41
C LEU A 335 -23.60 3.99 -1.64
N THR A 336 -24.86 3.95 -1.97
CA THR A 336 -25.86 3.08 -1.36
C THR A 336 -26.60 2.30 -2.45
N ARG A 337 -27.42 1.33 -2.08
CA ARG A 337 -28.22 0.58 -3.05
C ARG A 337 -29.15 1.49 -3.89
N ASP A 338 -29.65 2.57 -3.28
CA ASP A 338 -30.54 3.53 -3.96
C ASP A 338 -29.76 4.54 -4.82
N ARG A 339 -28.46 4.68 -4.60
CA ARG A 339 -27.54 5.59 -5.32
C ARG A 339 -26.20 4.90 -5.47
N HIS A 340 -26.17 3.93 -6.39
CA HIS A 340 -25.00 3.05 -6.57
C HIS A 340 -23.98 3.59 -7.57
N ILE A 341 -24.33 4.63 -8.37
CA ILE A 341 -23.39 5.31 -9.26
C ILE A 341 -23.30 6.79 -8.87
N LEU A 342 -22.07 7.28 -8.75
CA LEU A 342 -21.76 8.69 -8.50
C LEU A 342 -21.06 9.30 -9.72
N ILE A 343 -21.67 10.33 -10.30
CA ILE A 343 -21.08 11.11 -11.39
C ILE A 343 -20.40 12.34 -10.81
N ILE A 344 -19.06 12.38 -10.87
CA ILE A 344 -18.27 13.49 -10.35
C ILE A 344 -17.96 14.47 -11.47
N SER A 345 -18.28 15.73 -11.25
CA SER A 345 -18.00 16.83 -12.17
C SER A 345 -17.28 17.98 -11.46
N GLY A 346 -16.69 18.89 -12.21
CA GLY A 346 -15.90 19.99 -11.68
C GLY A 346 -14.66 20.30 -12.51
N PRO A 347 -13.81 21.26 -12.09
CA PRO A 347 -12.58 21.60 -12.80
C PRO A 347 -11.59 20.44 -12.84
N ASN A 348 -10.72 20.37 -13.86
CA ASN A 348 -9.71 19.30 -13.98
C ASN A 348 -8.74 19.30 -12.80
N ALA A 349 -8.28 20.48 -12.37
CA ALA A 349 -7.43 20.61 -11.20
C ALA A 349 -8.15 20.40 -9.85
N GLY A 350 -9.44 20.06 -9.87
CA GLY A 350 -10.28 19.89 -8.66
C GLY A 350 -10.05 18.60 -7.89
N GLY A 351 -9.26 17.65 -8.43
CA GLY A 351 -8.95 16.37 -7.76
C GLY A 351 -9.89 15.21 -8.11
N LYS A 352 -10.64 15.29 -9.24
CA LYS A 352 -11.57 14.22 -9.70
C LYS A 352 -10.88 12.86 -9.80
N SER A 353 -9.80 12.79 -10.57
CA SER A 353 -9.03 11.56 -10.80
C SER A 353 -8.36 11.04 -9.52
N VAL A 354 -7.98 11.94 -8.61
CA VAL A 354 -7.44 11.56 -7.29
C VAL A 354 -8.53 10.93 -6.43
N CYS A 355 -9.74 11.49 -6.44
CA CYS A 355 -10.89 10.90 -5.74
C CYS A 355 -11.16 9.48 -6.24
N LEU A 356 -11.21 9.30 -7.55
CA LEU A 356 -11.46 8.02 -8.21
C LEU A 356 -10.36 6.99 -7.89
N LYS A 357 -9.08 7.39 -7.99
CA LYS A 357 -7.94 6.56 -7.60
C LYS A 357 -7.97 6.21 -6.10
N THR A 358 -8.39 7.14 -5.24
CA THR A 358 -8.54 6.89 -3.80
C THR A 358 -9.55 5.78 -3.56
N VAL A 359 -10.71 5.84 -4.22
CA VAL A 359 -11.74 4.79 -4.09
C VAL A 359 -11.18 3.44 -4.55
N GLY A 360 -10.57 3.38 -5.73
CA GLY A 360 -9.98 2.16 -6.27
C GLY A 360 -8.90 1.56 -5.38
N LEU A 361 -7.97 2.39 -4.94
CA LEU A 361 -6.85 1.96 -4.11
C LEU A 361 -7.31 1.44 -2.75
N LEU A 362 -8.15 2.20 -2.03
CA LEU A 362 -8.60 1.79 -0.70
C LEU A 362 -9.50 0.56 -0.74
N GLN A 363 -10.39 0.45 -1.72
CA GLN A 363 -11.21 -0.75 -1.89
C GLN A 363 -10.35 -1.98 -2.19
N TYR A 364 -9.36 -1.84 -3.07
CA TYR A 364 -8.45 -2.93 -3.40
C TYR A 364 -7.57 -3.31 -2.20
N MET A 365 -7.04 -2.33 -1.47
CA MET A 365 -6.27 -2.55 -0.24
C MET A 365 -7.06 -3.37 0.77
N LEU A 366 -8.29 -2.97 1.07
CA LEU A 366 -9.15 -3.69 2.02
C LEU A 366 -9.36 -5.14 1.58
N GLN A 367 -9.66 -5.37 0.31
CA GLN A 367 -9.90 -6.71 -0.22
C GLN A 367 -8.61 -7.53 -0.43
N CYS A 368 -7.46 -6.92 -0.26
CA CYS A 368 -6.18 -7.59 -0.03
C CYS A 368 -5.87 -7.83 1.46
N GLY A 369 -6.78 -7.49 2.38
CA GLY A 369 -6.62 -7.67 3.83
C GLY A 369 -5.77 -6.59 4.50
N LEU A 370 -5.64 -5.41 3.89
CA LEU A 370 -4.92 -4.27 4.46
C LEU A 370 -5.88 -3.31 5.15
N SER A 371 -5.46 -2.77 6.29
CA SER A 371 -6.15 -1.66 6.95
C SER A 371 -6.09 -0.41 6.09
N ILE A 372 -7.16 0.39 6.08
CA ILE A 372 -7.30 1.57 5.25
C ILE A 372 -7.47 2.85 6.08
N PRO A 373 -6.93 3.99 5.62
CA PRO A 373 -7.01 5.26 6.33
C PRO A 373 -8.37 5.95 6.14
N VAL A 374 -9.34 5.51 6.91
CA VAL A 374 -10.72 6.05 6.96
C VAL A 374 -11.12 6.29 8.43
N SER A 375 -12.28 6.88 8.68
CA SER A 375 -12.83 6.98 10.04
C SER A 375 -13.40 5.63 10.52
N GLU A 376 -13.35 5.36 11.83
CA GLU A 376 -13.98 4.18 12.47
C GLU A 376 -15.48 4.02 12.18
N ARG A 377 -16.14 5.10 11.80
CA ARG A 377 -17.58 5.10 11.47
C ARG A 377 -17.85 4.70 10.01
N SER A 378 -16.80 4.50 9.23
CA SER A 378 -16.93 4.13 7.83
C SER A 378 -17.40 2.69 7.69
N LYS A 379 -18.24 2.44 6.67
CA LYS A 379 -18.68 1.11 6.27
C LYS A 379 -18.18 0.80 4.88
N VAL A 380 -17.57 -0.36 4.74
CA VAL A 380 -17.00 -0.81 3.47
C VAL A 380 -17.62 -2.13 3.07
N GLY A 381 -18.23 -2.14 1.88
CA GLY A 381 -18.77 -3.36 1.27
C GLY A 381 -17.71 -4.11 0.48
N ILE A 382 -17.99 -5.36 0.22
CA ILE A 382 -17.14 -6.23 -0.61
C ILE A 382 -17.72 -6.29 -2.01
N PHE A 383 -16.84 -6.16 -3.00
CA PHE A 383 -17.16 -6.30 -4.41
C PHE A 383 -16.52 -7.56 -4.97
N SER A 384 -17.23 -8.29 -5.84
CA SER A 384 -16.66 -9.45 -6.56
C SER A 384 -15.71 -9.00 -7.67
N ASP A 385 -15.99 -7.83 -8.23
CA ASP A 385 -15.25 -7.31 -9.38
C ASP A 385 -14.96 -5.82 -9.21
N ILE A 386 -13.74 -5.41 -9.55
CA ILE A 386 -13.37 -4.00 -9.68
C ILE A 386 -12.83 -3.79 -11.09
N MET A 387 -13.42 -2.85 -11.81
CA MET A 387 -13.03 -2.53 -13.19
C MET A 387 -12.74 -1.05 -13.30
N ILE A 388 -11.61 -0.72 -13.89
CA ILE A 388 -11.17 0.68 -14.04
C ILE A 388 -10.90 1.04 -15.49
N ASP A 389 -11.21 2.29 -15.81
CA ASP A 389 -10.80 2.97 -17.02
C ASP A 389 -10.22 4.34 -16.63
N ILE A 390 -8.93 4.37 -16.34
CA ILE A 390 -8.20 5.54 -15.81
C ILE A 390 -6.92 5.72 -16.61
N GLY A 391 -6.69 6.98 -17.04
CA GLY A 391 -5.49 7.40 -17.78
C GLY A 391 -5.56 7.10 -19.25
N ASP A 392 -4.76 7.85 -20.03
CA ASP A 392 -4.63 7.70 -21.47
C ASP A 392 -3.81 6.46 -21.79
N GLU A 393 -4.42 5.46 -22.40
CA GLU A 393 -3.71 4.33 -22.97
C GLU A 393 -3.13 4.72 -24.34
N GLN A 394 -2.11 5.55 -24.34
CA GLN A 394 -1.25 5.72 -25.52
C GLN A 394 -0.23 4.59 -25.53
N SER A 395 -0.67 3.40 -25.85
CA SER A 395 0.24 2.29 -26.11
C SER A 395 0.66 2.39 -27.58
N ILE A 396 1.94 2.64 -27.79
CA ILE A 396 2.59 2.62 -29.11
C ILE A 396 2.44 1.25 -29.80
N GLU A 397 2.19 0.20 -28.99
CA GLU A 397 2.03 -1.18 -29.48
C GLU A 397 0.64 -1.49 -30.09
N ASN A 398 -0.38 -0.70 -29.76
CA ASN A 398 -1.71 -0.83 -30.31
C ASN A 398 -2.06 0.50 -31.00
N ASP A 399 -2.18 0.52 -32.33
CA ASP A 399 -2.61 1.64 -33.17
C ASP A 399 -4.05 2.15 -32.87
N LEU A 400 -4.55 1.91 -31.62
CA LEU A 400 -5.86 2.31 -31.18
C LEU A 400 -5.83 3.76 -30.68
N SER A 401 -6.65 4.59 -31.24
CA SER A 401 -6.99 5.93 -30.73
C SER A 401 -7.45 5.79 -29.28
N THR A 402 -7.14 6.76 -28.42
CA THR A 402 -7.60 6.85 -27.01
C THR A 402 -9.11 6.54 -26.88
N TYR A 403 -9.94 7.06 -27.78
CA TYR A 403 -11.36 6.77 -27.81
C TYR A 403 -11.69 5.29 -28.05
N SER A 404 -10.98 4.64 -28.97
CA SER A 404 -11.20 3.22 -29.27
C SER A 404 -10.84 2.33 -28.09
N SER A 405 -9.79 2.68 -27.35
CA SER A 405 -9.38 1.97 -26.13
C SER A 405 -10.45 2.12 -25.03
N HIS A 406 -10.96 3.32 -24.81
CA HIS A 406 -12.08 3.56 -23.90
C HIS A 406 -13.34 2.75 -24.29
N LEU A 407 -13.70 2.71 -25.59
CA LEU A 407 -14.82 1.92 -26.06
C LEU A 407 -14.63 0.42 -25.84
N LEU A 408 -13.42 -0.08 -26.03
CA LEU A 408 -13.09 -1.49 -25.76
C LEU A 408 -13.24 -1.82 -24.27
N ASN A 409 -12.76 -0.93 -23.40
CA ASN A 409 -12.93 -1.05 -21.95
C ASN A 409 -14.41 -1.03 -21.58
N MET A 410 -15.19 -0.07 -22.13
CA MET A 410 -16.65 0.00 -21.91
C MET A 410 -17.37 -1.27 -22.38
N LYS A 411 -17.01 -1.80 -23.55
CA LYS A 411 -17.55 -3.07 -24.04
C LYS A 411 -17.31 -4.22 -23.06
N ASN A 412 -16.09 -4.34 -22.53
CA ASN A 412 -15.75 -5.37 -21.55
C ASN A 412 -16.50 -5.16 -20.24
N MET A 413 -16.55 -3.92 -19.73
CA MET A 413 -17.29 -3.54 -18.53
C MET A 413 -18.78 -3.83 -18.67
N MET A 414 -19.42 -3.42 -19.79
CA MET A 414 -20.82 -3.73 -20.06
C MET A 414 -21.11 -5.23 -20.10
N ARG A 415 -20.17 -6.04 -20.61
CA ARG A 415 -20.37 -7.50 -20.69
C ARG A 415 -20.29 -8.17 -19.32
N GLN A 416 -19.37 -7.75 -18.48
CA GLN A 416 -18.97 -8.45 -17.26
C GLN A 416 -19.55 -7.86 -15.97
N SER A 417 -19.98 -6.58 -15.99
CA SER A 417 -20.53 -5.92 -14.79
C SER A 417 -21.86 -6.50 -14.32
N GLY A 418 -22.07 -6.46 -13.00
CA GLY A 418 -23.27 -6.87 -12.30
C GLY A 418 -23.44 -6.14 -10.97
N GLU A 419 -24.38 -6.57 -10.13
CA GLU A 419 -24.73 -5.93 -8.84
C GLU A 419 -23.59 -5.89 -7.81
N HIS A 420 -22.55 -6.68 -7.98
CA HIS A 420 -21.37 -6.74 -7.10
C HIS A 420 -20.10 -6.18 -7.76
N THR A 421 -20.24 -5.44 -8.85
CA THR A 421 -19.15 -4.85 -9.61
C THR A 421 -18.98 -3.38 -9.27
N LEU A 422 -17.75 -2.95 -8.95
CA LEU A 422 -17.36 -1.54 -8.81
C LEU A 422 -16.67 -1.05 -10.09
N LEU A 423 -17.24 -0.03 -10.71
CA LEU A 423 -16.74 0.62 -11.92
C LEU A 423 -16.09 1.96 -11.56
N LEU A 424 -14.87 2.20 -12.03
CA LEU A 424 -14.15 3.45 -11.83
C LEU A 424 -13.72 3.99 -13.19
N ILE A 425 -14.39 5.03 -13.67
CA ILE A 425 -14.20 5.55 -15.02
C ILE A 425 -13.82 7.03 -14.95
N ASP A 426 -12.67 7.36 -15.49
CA ASP A 426 -12.20 8.75 -15.58
C ASP A 426 -12.54 9.34 -16.94
N GLU A 427 -12.91 10.61 -16.96
CA GLU A 427 -13.24 11.40 -18.17
C GLU A 427 -14.19 10.70 -19.15
N PHE A 428 -15.27 10.13 -18.61
CA PHE A 428 -16.20 9.29 -19.35
C PHE A 428 -16.78 9.95 -20.61
N GLY A 429 -16.54 9.30 -21.76
CA GLY A 429 -17.01 9.71 -23.08
C GLY A 429 -16.09 10.65 -23.85
N THR A 430 -14.92 11.01 -23.31
CA THR A 430 -13.93 11.88 -23.98
C THR A 430 -13.22 11.18 -25.13
N GLY A 431 -12.46 11.92 -25.92
CA GLY A 431 -11.64 11.41 -27.02
C GLY A 431 -12.30 11.40 -28.41
N THR A 432 -13.54 11.87 -28.51
CA THR A 432 -14.27 12.01 -29.80
C THR A 432 -15.09 13.31 -29.84
N GLU A 433 -15.85 13.51 -30.91
CA GLU A 433 -16.76 14.63 -31.05
C GLU A 433 -17.73 14.67 -29.87
N PRO A 434 -17.86 15.83 -29.17
CA PRO A 434 -18.53 15.92 -27.87
C PRO A 434 -20.01 15.46 -27.85
N GLN A 435 -20.74 15.67 -28.93
CA GLN A 435 -22.14 15.26 -28.99
C GLN A 435 -22.30 13.74 -29.09
N ILE A 436 -21.46 13.12 -29.93
CA ILE A 436 -21.49 11.68 -30.13
C ILE A 436 -20.90 10.98 -28.87
N GLY A 437 -19.78 11.48 -28.35
CA GLY A 437 -19.16 10.96 -27.12
C GLY A 437 -20.11 11.01 -25.92
N GLY A 438 -20.79 12.15 -25.73
CA GLY A 438 -21.78 12.31 -24.67
C GLY A 438 -23.00 11.39 -24.82
N ALA A 439 -23.52 11.21 -26.04
CA ALA A 439 -24.64 10.30 -26.29
C ALA A 439 -24.28 8.83 -26.09
N MET A 440 -23.08 8.42 -26.52
CA MET A 440 -22.56 7.07 -26.30
C MET A 440 -22.34 6.79 -24.80
N ALA A 441 -21.74 7.75 -24.08
CA ALA A 441 -21.54 7.63 -22.65
C ALA A 441 -22.86 7.49 -21.88
N GLU A 442 -23.90 8.26 -22.25
CA GLU A 442 -25.24 8.17 -21.66
C GLU A 442 -25.89 6.80 -21.92
N ALA A 443 -25.77 6.29 -23.15
CA ALA A 443 -26.29 4.97 -23.50
C ALA A 443 -25.58 3.84 -22.72
N VAL A 444 -24.25 3.93 -22.56
CA VAL A 444 -23.47 2.97 -21.78
C VAL A 444 -23.81 3.07 -20.28
N LEU A 445 -23.93 4.29 -19.75
CA LEU A 445 -24.33 4.54 -18.36
C LEU A 445 -25.68 3.89 -18.05
N ASN A 446 -26.67 4.03 -18.96
CA ASN A 446 -27.96 3.38 -18.82
C ASN A 446 -27.86 1.85 -18.71
N GLN A 447 -26.90 1.22 -19.41
CA GLN A 447 -26.68 -0.22 -19.27
C GLN A 447 -26.09 -0.57 -17.88
N PHE A 448 -25.18 0.23 -17.33
CA PHE A 448 -24.65 0.02 -15.99
C PHE A 448 -25.73 0.16 -14.91
N VAL A 449 -26.60 1.16 -15.06
CA VAL A 449 -27.75 1.36 -14.15
C VAL A 449 -28.70 0.17 -14.19
N LYS A 450 -29.08 -0.31 -15.38
CA LYS A 450 -29.94 -1.49 -15.55
C LYS A 450 -29.38 -2.75 -14.94
N LYS A 451 -28.04 -2.87 -14.87
CA LYS A 451 -27.32 -3.98 -14.24
C LYS A 451 -27.08 -3.79 -12.75
N HIS A 452 -27.52 -2.67 -12.19
CA HIS A 452 -27.26 -2.27 -10.81
C HIS A 452 -25.75 -2.30 -10.44
N ALA A 453 -24.86 -2.02 -11.40
CA ALA A 453 -23.45 -1.92 -11.16
C ALA A 453 -23.12 -0.67 -10.31
N TRP A 454 -22.21 -0.80 -9.39
CA TRP A 454 -21.73 0.31 -8.58
C TRP A 454 -20.65 1.07 -9.33
N GLY A 455 -20.55 2.38 -9.12
CA GLY A 455 -19.56 3.13 -9.86
C GLY A 455 -19.28 4.54 -9.36
N VAL A 456 -18.02 4.96 -9.60
CA VAL A 456 -17.60 6.36 -9.50
C VAL A 456 -17.11 6.77 -10.89
N ILE A 457 -17.72 7.76 -11.48
CA ILE A 457 -17.49 8.15 -12.87
C ILE A 457 -17.22 9.64 -12.91
N THR A 458 -16.11 10.05 -13.52
CA THR A 458 -15.87 11.48 -13.75
C THR A 458 -16.26 11.87 -15.16
N THR A 459 -16.79 13.06 -15.33
CA THR A 459 -17.19 13.56 -16.67
C THR A 459 -17.21 15.08 -16.74
N HIS A 460 -17.07 15.58 -17.97
CA HIS A 460 -17.30 16.97 -18.35
C HIS A 460 -18.64 17.20 -19.04
N TYR A 461 -19.34 16.12 -19.44
CA TYR A 461 -20.56 16.20 -20.23
C TYR A 461 -21.77 16.57 -19.40
N GLN A 462 -22.52 17.56 -19.88
CA GLN A 462 -23.74 18.04 -19.21
C GLN A 462 -24.92 17.07 -19.30
N ASN A 463 -25.07 16.37 -20.44
CA ASN A 463 -26.13 15.37 -20.58
C ASN A 463 -26.06 14.29 -19.50
N LEU A 464 -24.85 13.83 -19.12
CA LEU A 464 -24.65 12.86 -18.03
C LEU A 464 -25.06 13.43 -16.67
N LYS A 465 -24.80 14.72 -16.41
CA LYS A 465 -25.24 15.38 -15.18
C LYS A 465 -26.78 15.47 -15.12
N HIS A 466 -27.41 15.84 -16.23
CA HIS A 466 -28.88 15.86 -16.32
C HIS A 466 -29.51 14.48 -16.24
N TYR A 467 -28.84 13.47 -16.82
CA TYR A 467 -29.24 12.08 -16.71
C TYR A 467 -29.29 11.64 -15.25
N ALA A 468 -28.25 12.00 -14.47
CA ALA A 468 -28.15 11.67 -13.05
C ALA A 468 -29.24 12.38 -12.18
N ASP A 469 -29.70 13.57 -12.58
CA ASP A 469 -30.77 14.28 -11.86
C ASP A 469 -32.16 13.69 -12.16
N SER A 470 -32.32 13.01 -13.29
CA SER A 470 -33.61 12.50 -13.78
C SER A 470 -33.81 11.00 -13.60
N HIS A 471 -32.81 10.27 -13.16
CA HIS A 471 -32.86 8.80 -13.03
C HIS A 471 -32.47 8.34 -11.65
N ASP A 472 -33.19 7.35 -11.11
CA ASP A 472 -32.88 6.68 -9.88
C ASP A 472 -31.59 5.82 -10.02
N GLY A 473 -30.91 5.57 -8.91
CA GLY A 473 -29.69 4.76 -8.89
C GLY A 473 -28.42 5.57 -9.09
N ILE A 474 -28.51 6.82 -9.52
CA ILE A 474 -27.37 7.69 -9.79
C ILE A 474 -27.43 8.94 -8.91
N ALA A 475 -26.27 9.46 -8.54
CA ALA A 475 -26.13 10.74 -7.88
C ALA A 475 -25.10 11.63 -8.59
N ASN A 476 -25.34 12.94 -8.61
CA ASN A 476 -24.35 13.91 -9.00
C ASN A 476 -23.40 14.22 -7.82
N GLY A 477 -22.13 14.48 -8.12
CA GLY A 477 -21.11 14.97 -7.19
C GLY A 477 -20.32 16.11 -7.79
N ALA A 478 -20.06 17.14 -7.00
CA ALA A 478 -19.30 18.32 -7.40
C ALA A 478 -17.97 18.39 -6.65
N MET A 479 -16.86 18.55 -7.36
CA MET A 479 -15.60 18.99 -6.74
C MET A 479 -15.69 20.49 -6.47
N LEU A 480 -15.54 20.85 -5.18
CA LEU A 480 -15.71 22.22 -4.74
C LEU A 480 -14.52 23.10 -5.15
N TYR A 481 -14.81 24.36 -5.49
CA TYR A 481 -13.84 25.36 -5.91
C TYR A 481 -14.10 26.68 -5.19
N ASP A 482 -13.04 27.30 -4.67
CA ASP A 482 -13.10 28.64 -4.06
C ASP A 482 -12.94 29.69 -5.15
N ARG A 483 -14.02 30.49 -5.36
CA ARG A 483 -14.02 31.55 -6.36
C ARG A 483 -13.25 32.80 -5.94
N HIS A 484 -13.20 33.09 -4.61
CA HIS A 484 -12.52 34.27 -4.13
C HIS A 484 -11.03 34.11 -4.24
N GLU A 485 -10.53 32.95 -3.80
CA GLU A 485 -9.10 32.63 -3.85
C GLU A 485 -8.72 31.93 -5.16
N MET A 486 -9.72 31.63 -6.03
CA MET A 486 -9.52 30.98 -7.33
C MET A 486 -8.69 29.70 -7.21
N ARG A 487 -9.00 28.86 -6.19
CA ARG A 487 -8.30 27.60 -5.92
C ARG A 487 -9.27 26.43 -5.70
N PRO A 488 -8.87 25.20 -6.06
CA PRO A 488 -9.63 24.01 -5.73
C PRO A 488 -9.61 23.76 -4.22
N LEU A 489 -10.73 23.29 -3.69
CA LEU A 489 -10.88 22.90 -2.30
C LEU A 489 -10.64 21.42 -2.08
N PHE A 490 -10.59 20.64 -3.14
CA PHE A 490 -10.43 19.17 -3.14
C PHE A 490 -11.48 18.43 -2.31
N GLN A 491 -12.62 19.05 -2.07
CA GLN A 491 -13.76 18.49 -1.33
C GLN A 491 -14.83 18.05 -2.31
N LEU A 492 -15.42 16.88 -2.07
CA LEU A 492 -16.53 16.33 -2.83
C LEU A 492 -17.85 16.66 -2.14
N ALA A 493 -18.79 17.29 -2.88
CA ALA A 493 -20.16 17.52 -2.45
C ALA A 493 -21.10 16.62 -3.25
N ILE A 494 -21.75 15.65 -2.59
CA ILE A 494 -22.69 14.72 -3.23
C ILE A 494 -24.09 15.31 -3.29
N GLY A 495 -24.81 15.04 -4.38
CA GLY A 495 -26.19 15.46 -4.63
C GLY A 495 -26.32 16.76 -5.42
N GLN A 496 -25.26 17.18 -6.11
CA GLN A 496 -25.25 18.35 -6.99
C GLN A 496 -24.25 18.17 -8.13
N PRO A 497 -24.54 18.61 -9.35
CA PRO A 497 -23.57 18.68 -10.43
C PRO A 497 -22.56 19.82 -10.20
N GLY A 498 -21.30 19.60 -10.57
CA GLY A 498 -20.24 20.61 -10.50
C GLY A 498 -20.15 21.43 -11.79
N SER A 499 -19.71 22.72 -11.64
CA SER A 499 -19.32 23.56 -12.76
C SER A 499 -17.87 23.28 -13.18
N SER A 500 -17.54 23.48 -14.45
CA SER A 500 -16.16 23.36 -14.94
C SER A 500 -15.26 24.54 -14.55
N PHE A 501 -15.85 25.70 -14.17
CA PHE A 501 -15.14 26.95 -13.88
C PHE A 501 -14.17 27.40 -14.99
N ALA A 502 -14.45 27.03 -16.24
CA ALA A 502 -13.53 27.26 -17.37
C ALA A 502 -13.27 28.76 -17.59
N ILE A 503 -14.31 29.59 -17.49
CA ILE A 503 -14.21 31.04 -17.66
C ILE A 503 -13.36 31.68 -16.54
N GLU A 504 -13.59 31.26 -15.30
CA GLU A 504 -12.86 31.76 -14.13
C GLU A 504 -11.38 31.35 -14.19
N ILE A 505 -11.10 30.12 -14.62
CA ILE A 505 -9.75 29.62 -14.81
C ILE A 505 -9.05 30.37 -15.95
N ALA A 506 -9.73 30.61 -17.07
CA ALA A 506 -9.20 31.40 -18.19
C ALA A 506 -8.79 32.81 -17.74
N ARG A 507 -9.66 33.47 -16.94
CA ARG A 507 -9.36 34.79 -16.37
C ARG A 507 -8.14 34.74 -15.45
N LYS A 508 -8.03 33.72 -14.60
CA LYS A 508 -6.87 33.53 -13.71
C LYS A 508 -5.56 33.30 -14.46
N THR A 509 -5.63 32.60 -15.57
CA THR A 509 -4.49 32.28 -16.44
C THR A 509 -4.02 33.53 -17.21
N GLY A 510 -4.82 34.63 -17.20
CA GLY A 510 -4.45 35.89 -17.84
C GLY A 510 -4.93 36.02 -19.28
N ILE A 511 -5.93 35.23 -19.69
CA ILE A 511 -6.59 35.40 -20.98
C ILE A 511 -7.28 36.77 -21.02
N PRO A 512 -7.10 37.60 -22.07
CA PRO A 512 -7.70 38.91 -22.17
C PRO A 512 -9.23 38.87 -22.00
N ASP A 513 -9.80 39.84 -21.28
CA ASP A 513 -11.25 39.93 -21.04
C ASP A 513 -12.09 40.02 -22.31
N GLU A 514 -11.54 40.55 -23.41
CA GLU A 514 -12.19 40.59 -24.72
C GLU A 514 -12.46 39.21 -25.27
N VAL A 515 -11.43 38.34 -25.22
CA VAL A 515 -11.54 36.95 -25.66
C VAL A 515 -12.52 36.16 -24.78
N ILE A 516 -12.51 36.45 -23.47
CA ILE A 516 -13.43 35.80 -22.52
C ILE A 516 -14.89 36.24 -22.80
N ARG A 517 -15.11 37.54 -23.13
CA ARG A 517 -16.46 38.01 -23.51
C ARG A 517 -16.92 37.39 -24.80
N GLU A 518 -16.08 37.39 -25.84
CA GLU A 518 -16.41 36.77 -27.13
C GLU A 518 -16.74 35.28 -26.95
N ALA A 519 -15.94 34.53 -26.19
CA ALA A 519 -16.22 33.13 -25.87
C ALA A 519 -17.55 32.98 -25.11
N SER A 520 -17.86 33.91 -24.20
CA SER A 520 -19.13 33.91 -23.46
C SER A 520 -20.34 34.19 -24.35
N ASP A 521 -20.20 35.08 -25.33
CA ASP A 521 -21.22 35.41 -26.28
C ASP A 521 -21.49 34.23 -27.26
N ILE A 522 -20.45 33.53 -27.68
CA ILE A 522 -20.53 32.33 -28.52
C ILE A 522 -21.29 31.20 -27.79
N VAL A 523 -20.99 30.98 -26.49
CA VAL A 523 -21.61 29.92 -25.66
C VAL A 523 -23.10 30.24 -25.37
N GLY A 524 -23.45 31.52 -25.30
CA GLY A 524 -24.80 32.02 -25.03
C GLY A 524 -25.05 32.29 -23.54
N SER A 525 -25.89 33.34 -23.32
CA SER A 525 -26.23 33.84 -21.98
C SER A 525 -26.93 32.80 -21.10
N ASP A 526 -27.77 31.96 -21.69
CA ASP A 526 -28.60 30.98 -20.98
C ASP A 526 -27.73 29.85 -20.36
N TYR A 527 -26.67 29.48 -21.05
CA TYR A 527 -25.74 28.48 -20.56
C TYR A 527 -24.93 29.01 -19.33
N ILE A 528 -24.49 30.28 -19.45
CA ILE A 528 -23.73 30.94 -18.37
C ILE A 528 -24.62 31.20 -17.15
N GLN A 529 -25.88 31.59 -17.37
CA GLN A 529 -26.84 31.78 -16.28
C GLN A 529 -27.17 30.47 -15.59
N SER A 530 -27.36 29.36 -16.33
CA SER A 530 -27.59 28.03 -15.77
C SER A 530 -26.41 27.59 -14.92
N ASP A 531 -25.18 27.77 -15.40
CA ASP A 531 -23.96 27.44 -14.63
C ASP A 531 -23.82 28.30 -13.37
N LYS A 532 -24.19 29.62 -13.43
CA LYS A 532 -24.24 30.50 -12.26
C LYS A 532 -25.30 30.08 -11.24
N TYR A 533 -26.46 29.69 -11.69
CA TYR A 533 -27.55 29.19 -10.82
C TYR A 533 -27.13 27.93 -10.05
N LEU A 534 -26.53 26.97 -10.76
CA LEU A 534 -25.97 25.77 -10.12
C LEU A 534 -24.91 26.13 -9.05
N GLN A 535 -24.14 27.16 -9.32
CA GLN A 535 -23.09 27.62 -8.40
C GLN A 535 -23.66 28.31 -7.15
N ASP A 536 -24.74 29.04 -7.24
CA ASP A 536 -25.40 29.69 -6.09
C ASP A 536 -26.09 28.64 -5.19
N ILE A 537 -26.70 27.61 -5.77
CA ILE A 537 -27.25 26.47 -5.03
C ILE A 537 -26.14 25.74 -4.25
N VAL A 538 -24.98 25.54 -4.86
CA VAL A 538 -23.81 24.92 -4.19
C VAL A 538 -23.36 25.75 -2.99
N ARG A 539 -23.34 27.11 -3.10
CA ARG A 539 -22.97 28.01 -2.02
C ARG A 539 -23.92 27.90 -0.83
N ASP A 540 -25.22 27.97 -1.09
CA ASP A 540 -26.24 27.95 -0.02
C ASP A 540 -26.29 26.60 0.70
N LYS A 541 -26.13 25.52 -0.03
CA LYS A 541 -26.04 24.18 0.57
C LYS A 541 -24.77 24.04 1.41
N ARG A 542 -23.62 24.56 0.97
CA ARG A 542 -22.37 24.57 1.74
C ARG A 542 -22.49 25.34 3.06
N TYR A 543 -23.18 26.46 3.03
CA TYR A 543 -23.47 27.21 4.25
C TYR A 543 -24.26 26.37 5.25
N TRP A 544 -25.28 25.66 4.75
CA TRP A 544 -26.08 24.79 5.60
C TRP A 544 -25.37 23.49 6.03
N GLU A 545 -24.50 22.94 5.18
CA GLU A 545 -23.66 21.78 5.52
C GLU A 545 -22.60 22.12 6.57
N ASN A 546 -21.92 23.25 6.44
CA ASN A 546 -20.99 23.74 7.45
C ASN A 546 -21.69 23.98 8.81
N LYS A 547 -22.90 24.53 8.76
CA LYS A 547 -23.68 24.73 9.99
C LYS A 547 -24.10 23.39 10.61
N ARG A 548 -24.45 22.41 9.77
CA ARG A 548 -24.77 21.06 10.23
C ARG A 548 -23.56 20.32 10.77
N GLN A 549 -22.40 20.44 10.11
CA GLN A 549 -21.13 19.88 10.61
C GLN A 549 -20.73 20.50 11.96
N ASN A 550 -20.85 21.82 12.11
CA ASN A 550 -20.60 22.47 13.39
C ASN A 550 -21.54 22.02 14.51
N VAL A 551 -22.80 21.76 14.19
CA VAL A 551 -23.76 21.17 15.14
C VAL A 551 -23.36 19.73 15.47
N HIS A 552 -23.02 18.93 14.45
CA HIS A 552 -22.59 17.56 14.64
C HIS A 552 -21.26 17.43 15.42
N GLN A 553 -20.32 18.35 15.17
CA GLN A 553 -19.09 18.40 15.95
C GLN A 553 -19.38 18.72 17.44
N ARG A 554 -20.27 19.67 17.70
CA ARG A 554 -20.69 19.96 19.07
C ARG A 554 -21.44 18.80 19.74
N GLU A 555 -22.25 18.06 18.99
CA GLU A 555 -22.89 16.82 19.48
C GLU A 555 -21.83 15.77 19.82
N LYS A 556 -20.81 15.61 19.00
CA LYS A 556 -19.69 14.68 19.21
C LYS A 556 -18.86 15.04 20.45
N ASP A 557 -18.57 16.32 20.62
CA ASP A 557 -17.84 16.80 21.80
C ASP A 557 -18.67 16.63 23.08
N LEU A 558 -19.99 16.79 22.98
CA LEU A 558 -20.91 16.48 24.07
C LEU A 558 -20.96 14.98 24.41
N GLU A 559 -20.95 14.11 23.38
CA GLU A 559 -20.93 12.64 23.58
C GLU A 559 -19.62 12.18 24.22
N LYS A 560 -18.47 12.72 23.80
CA LYS A 560 -17.17 12.46 24.44
C LYS A 560 -17.15 12.90 25.91
N THR A 561 -17.74 14.06 26.19
CA THR A 561 -17.82 14.60 27.55
C THR A 561 -18.72 13.72 28.42
N ILE A 562 -19.82 13.22 27.87
CA ILE A 562 -20.74 12.29 28.56
C ILE A 562 -20.02 10.96 28.82
N ALA A 563 -19.33 10.38 27.83
CA ALA A 563 -18.57 9.15 28.01
C ALA A 563 -17.51 9.29 29.13
N LYS A 564 -16.77 10.42 29.13
CA LYS A 564 -15.79 10.72 30.17
C LYS A 564 -16.42 10.78 31.56
N TYR A 565 -17.58 11.42 31.70
CA TYR A 565 -18.28 11.45 32.97
C TYR A 565 -18.87 10.07 33.37
N GLU A 566 -19.30 9.27 32.42
CA GLU A 566 -19.75 7.88 32.70
C GLU A 566 -18.58 7.02 33.20
N ASP A 567 -17.41 7.17 32.68
CA ASP A 567 -16.20 6.45 33.13
C ASP A 567 -15.73 6.94 34.51
N GLU A 568 -15.74 8.26 34.75
CA GLU A 568 -15.46 8.83 36.09
C GLU A 568 -16.46 8.33 37.15
N ILE A 569 -17.72 8.20 36.80
CA ILE A 569 -18.75 7.64 37.68
C ILE A 569 -18.48 6.16 37.98
N ARG A 570 -18.12 5.37 37.00
CA ARG A 570 -17.77 3.95 37.19
C ARG A 570 -16.52 3.78 38.07
N GLU A 571 -15.52 4.63 37.88
CA GLU A 571 -14.31 4.61 38.72
C GLU A 571 -14.62 5.00 40.16
N LEU A 572 -15.48 6.01 40.39
CA LEU A 572 -15.95 6.40 41.70
C LEU A 572 -16.76 5.28 42.38
N ASP A 573 -17.61 4.60 41.62
CA ASP A 573 -18.38 3.46 42.15
C ASP A 573 -17.47 2.27 42.55
N ARG A 574 -16.41 2.03 41.76
CA ARG A 574 -15.42 1.01 42.06
C ARG A 574 -14.63 1.35 43.33
N LYS A 575 -14.14 2.59 43.47
CA LYS A 575 -13.44 3.07 44.67
C LYS A 575 -14.34 3.03 45.90
N ARG A 576 -15.61 3.37 45.74
CA ARG A 576 -16.59 3.29 46.83
C ARG A 576 -16.80 1.86 47.31
N LYS A 577 -16.97 0.90 46.39
CA LYS A 577 -17.12 -0.51 46.75
C LYS A 577 -15.86 -1.04 47.45
N GLU A 578 -14.72 -0.61 47.05
CA GLU A 578 -13.43 -1.03 47.65
C GLU A 578 -13.25 -0.43 49.05
N ILE A 579 -13.58 0.84 49.25
CA ILE A 579 -13.56 1.50 50.58
C ILE A 579 -14.56 0.81 51.55
N LEU A 580 -15.76 0.49 51.05
CA LEU A 580 -16.76 -0.23 51.85
C LEU A 580 -16.30 -1.64 52.21
N ARG A 581 -15.63 -2.35 51.32
CA ARG A 581 -15.03 -3.66 51.57
C ARG A 581 -13.93 -3.57 52.63
N GLN A 582 -13.03 -2.62 52.50
CA GLN A 582 -11.93 -2.40 53.46
C GLN A 582 -12.48 -2.01 54.85
N ALA A 583 -13.49 -1.12 54.87
CA ALA A 583 -14.14 -0.75 56.13
C ALA A 583 -14.84 -1.95 56.81
N LYS A 584 -15.49 -2.84 56.00
CA LYS A 584 -16.11 -4.07 56.52
C LYS A 584 -15.07 -5.06 57.04
N GLU A 585 -13.95 -5.24 56.37
CA GLU A 585 -12.84 -6.09 56.81
C GLU A 585 -12.21 -5.56 58.09
N GLN A 586 -11.94 -4.24 58.17
CA GLN A 586 -11.43 -3.62 59.40
C GLN A 586 -12.42 -3.72 60.56
N ALA A 587 -13.72 -3.55 60.32
CA ALA A 587 -14.73 -3.75 61.34
C ALA A 587 -14.82 -5.20 61.83
N GLN A 588 -14.67 -6.18 60.90
CA GLN A 588 -14.64 -7.60 61.26
C GLN A 588 -13.38 -7.97 62.06
N GLU A 589 -12.25 -7.36 61.76
CA GLU A 589 -10.98 -7.58 62.44
C GLU A 589 -11.03 -6.98 63.86
N LEU A 590 -11.54 -5.74 64.01
CA LEU A 590 -11.79 -5.12 65.31
C LEU A 590 -12.80 -5.92 66.21
N LEU A 591 -13.83 -6.49 65.55
CA LEU A 591 -14.79 -7.36 66.27
C LEU A 591 -14.14 -8.69 66.68
N LYS A 592 -13.25 -9.26 65.88
CA LYS A 592 -12.49 -10.46 66.27
C LYS A 592 -11.52 -10.19 67.38
N GLU A 593 -10.83 -9.05 67.35
CA GLU A 593 -9.91 -8.63 68.44
C GLU A 593 -10.62 -8.32 69.71
N SER A 594 -11.76 -7.62 69.65
CA SER A 594 -12.64 -7.37 70.78
C SER A 594 -13.21 -8.66 71.39
N ASN A 595 -13.66 -9.63 70.55
CA ASN A 595 -14.12 -10.95 71.01
C ASN A 595 -12.96 -11.73 71.68
N ARG A 596 -11.77 -11.64 71.19
CA ARG A 596 -10.60 -12.30 71.78
C ARG A 596 -10.24 -11.69 73.13
N ASN A 597 -10.35 -10.37 73.27
CA ASN A 597 -10.10 -9.67 74.48
C ASN A 597 -11.22 -9.99 75.54
N ILE A 598 -12.49 -10.04 75.11
CA ILE A 598 -13.63 -10.44 75.94
C ILE A 598 -13.51 -11.92 76.36
N GLU A 599 -13.13 -12.83 75.51
CA GLU A 599 -12.90 -14.25 75.82
C GLU A 599 -11.73 -14.40 76.82
N ASN A 600 -10.68 -13.64 76.67
CA ASN A 600 -9.55 -13.60 77.57
C ASN A 600 -10.02 -13.04 78.93
N THR A 601 -10.78 -11.93 78.96
CA THR A 601 -11.34 -11.37 80.20
C THR A 601 -12.34 -12.33 80.84
N ILE A 602 -13.15 -13.05 80.06
CA ILE A 602 -14.06 -14.09 80.60
C ILE A 602 -13.28 -15.28 81.18
N ARG A 603 -12.14 -15.59 80.63
CA ARG A 603 -11.21 -16.62 81.08
C ARG A 603 -10.57 -16.21 82.39
N GLU A 604 -10.15 -14.99 82.53
CA GLU A 604 -9.64 -14.39 83.79
C GLU A 604 -10.71 -14.29 84.84
N ILE A 605 -11.99 -13.90 84.48
CA ILE A 605 -13.13 -13.90 85.38
C ILE A 605 -13.54 -15.31 85.85
N ARG A 606 -13.35 -16.35 84.93
CA ARG A 606 -13.60 -17.76 85.33
C ARG A 606 -12.54 -18.32 86.28
N GLU A 607 -11.35 -17.80 86.20
CA GLU A 607 -10.26 -18.15 87.16
C GLU A 607 -10.45 -17.46 88.48
N CYS A 608 -11.28 -16.36 88.55
CA CYS A 608 -11.53 -15.56 89.78
C CYS A 608 -12.93 -15.74 90.44
N GLN A 609 -13.67 -16.88 90.25
CA GLN A 609 -14.98 -17.18 90.88
C GLN A 609 -15.92 -15.97 90.98
N ALA A 610 -16.55 -15.49 89.91
CA ALA A 610 -17.65 -14.53 90.00
C ALA A 610 -18.78 -14.83 88.97
N GLU A 611 -20.02 -14.69 89.49
CA GLU A 611 -21.36 -15.01 88.98
C GLU A 611 -21.66 -15.16 87.46
N LYS A 612 -22.43 -16.22 87.25
CA LYS A 612 -22.90 -16.69 85.93
C LYS A 612 -23.86 -15.74 85.14
N GLU A 613 -24.48 -14.81 85.83
CA GLU A 613 -25.53 -13.96 85.27
C GLU A 613 -24.98 -12.75 84.45
N GLU A 614 -23.91 -12.15 84.94
CA GLU A 614 -23.27 -11.00 84.22
C GLU A 614 -22.60 -11.38 82.88
N THR A 615 -22.07 -12.58 82.90
CA THR A 615 -21.43 -13.13 81.68
C THR A 615 -22.47 -13.47 80.61
N LYS A 616 -23.68 -13.77 80.96
CA LYS A 616 -24.78 -14.07 80.07
C LYS A 616 -25.30 -12.80 79.38
N ARG A 617 -25.42 -11.72 80.18
CA ARG A 617 -25.87 -10.40 79.72
C ARG A 617 -24.91 -9.76 78.74
N LEU A 618 -23.58 -9.81 78.99
CA LEU A 618 -22.56 -9.33 78.11
C LEU A 618 -22.52 -10.09 76.79
N ARG A 619 -22.78 -11.41 76.78
CA ARG A 619 -22.88 -12.22 75.54
C ARG A 619 -24.13 -11.88 74.72
N GLU A 620 -25.24 -11.54 75.36
CA GLU A 620 -26.48 -11.13 74.67
C GLU A 620 -26.34 -9.72 74.04
N GLU A 621 -25.69 -8.77 74.74
CA GLU A 621 -25.36 -7.43 74.24
C GLU A 621 -24.38 -7.49 73.09
N LEU A 622 -23.35 -8.36 73.09
CA LEU A 622 -22.42 -8.54 72.05
C LEU A 622 -23.06 -9.18 70.80
N LYS A 623 -24.03 -10.06 70.98
CA LYS A 623 -24.77 -10.67 69.90
C LYS A 623 -25.72 -9.69 69.24
N ALA A 624 -26.39 -8.82 70.04
CA ALA A 624 -27.16 -7.73 69.46
C ALA A 624 -26.33 -6.71 68.69
N PHE A 625 -25.14 -6.32 69.21
CA PHE A 625 -24.23 -5.42 68.54
C PHE A 625 -23.67 -6.04 67.24
N LYS A 626 -23.46 -7.36 67.20
CA LYS A 626 -23.04 -8.09 66.03
C LYS A 626 -24.14 -8.19 64.94
N GLU A 627 -25.40 -8.25 65.39
CA GLU A 627 -26.57 -8.19 64.46
C GLU A 627 -26.77 -6.76 63.96
N ASP A 628 -26.60 -5.72 64.82
CA ASP A 628 -26.65 -4.31 64.37
C ASP A 628 -25.56 -3.94 63.38
N VAL A 629 -24.31 -4.44 63.54
CA VAL A 629 -23.22 -4.20 62.62
C VAL A 629 -23.44 -4.94 61.27
N ASN A 630 -24.08 -6.08 61.24
CA ASN A 630 -24.50 -6.78 60.02
C ASN A 630 -25.72 -6.14 59.33
N GLU A 631 -26.54 -5.38 60.08
CA GLU A 631 -27.68 -4.62 59.56
C GLU A 631 -27.33 -3.19 59.13
N ILE A 632 -26.10 -2.69 59.40
CA ILE A 632 -25.55 -1.49 58.72
C ILE A 632 -25.25 -1.81 57.27
N ASP A 633 -26.18 -2.39 56.62
CA ASP A 633 -26.22 -2.53 55.17
C ASP A 633 -27.07 -1.38 54.61
N THR A 634 -26.38 -0.37 54.10
CA THR A 634 -26.60 0.32 52.83
C THR A 634 -28.02 0.76 52.43
N LYS A 635 -29.08 0.52 53.16
CA LYS A 635 -30.46 0.86 52.73
C LYS A 635 -30.72 2.36 52.58
N SER A 636 -30.12 3.22 53.39
CA SER A 636 -30.38 4.67 53.30
C SER A 636 -29.55 5.41 52.27
N ALA A 637 -28.38 4.89 51.89
CA ALA A 637 -27.55 5.50 50.87
C ALA A 637 -27.91 5.00 49.46
N ASP A 638 -28.37 3.74 49.38
CA ASP A 638 -28.83 3.15 48.09
C ASP A 638 -30.16 3.76 47.64
N ASP A 639 -31.09 4.03 48.55
CA ASP A 639 -32.36 4.72 48.25
C ASP A 639 -32.16 6.15 47.70
N LEU A 640 -31.17 6.88 48.17
CA LEU A 640 -30.82 8.21 47.65
C LEU A 640 -30.17 8.15 46.26
N ILE A 641 -29.40 7.12 46.04
CA ILE A 641 -28.73 6.87 44.76
C ILE A 641 -29.73 6.32 43.75
N GLU A 642 -30.56 5.37 44.14
CA GLU A 642 -31.63 4.83 43.30
C GLU A 642 -32.61 5.92 42.87
N LYS A 643 -32.92 6.85 43.77
CA LYS A 643 -33.76 8.02 43.50
C LYS A 643 -33.08 8.99 42.47
N LYS A 644 -31.77 9.22 42.57
CA LYS A 644 -31.02 10.03 41.61
C LYS A 644 -30.85 9.28 40.29
N MET A 645 -30.58 7.99 40.30
CA MET A 645 -30.48 7.16 39.08
C MET A 645 -31.83 7.11 38.33
N ARG A 646 -32.92 6.96 39.08
CA ARG A 646 -34.28 6.99 38.52
C ARG A 646 -34.61 8.34 37.87
N GLN A 647 -34.21 9.44 38.48
CA GLN A 647 -34.35 10.79 37.90
C GLN A 647 -33.49 10.96 36.62
N ILE A 648 -32.31 10.37 36.55
CA ILE A 648 -31.43 10.40 35.35
C ILE A 648 -32.03 9.51 34.26
N MET A 649 -32.53 8.32 34.59
CA MET A 649 -33.22 7.41 33.66
C MET A 649 -34.49 8.04 33.09
N GLU A 650 -35.33 8.64 33.93
CA GLU A 650 -36.53 9.36 33.49
C GLU A 650 -36.20 10.54 32.55
N ARG A 651 -35.09 11.27 32.84
CA ARG A 651 -34.61 12.31 31.91
C ARG A 651 -34.10 11.74 30.60
N LYS A 652 -33.50 10.54 30.59
CA LYS A 652 -33.04 9.84 29.40
C LYS A 652 -34.23 9.34 28.55
N GLU A 653 -35.23 8.73 29.20
CA GLU A 653 -36.47 8.30 28.54
C GLU A 653 -37.29 9.46 27.96
N ARG A 654 -37.40 10.59 28.68
CA ARG A 654 -38.06 11.81 28.17
C ARG A 654 -37.31 12.41 26.97
N ARG A 655 -35.97 12.28 26.92
CA ARG A 655 -35.18 12.68 25.75
C ARG A 655 -35.37 11.73 24.59
N GLU A 656 -35.41 10.42 24.82
CA GLU A 656 -35.66 9.42 23.77
C GLU A 656 -37.10 9.52 23.24
N LYS A 657 -38.09 9.73 24.07
CA LYS A 657 -39.46 10.02 23.63
C LYS A 657 -39.55 11.29 22.77
N ARG A 658 -38.88 12.37 23.18
CA ARG A 658 -38.80 13.58 22.35
C ARG A 658 -38.03 13.38 21.04
N LYS A 659 -37.04 12.47 21.01
CA LYS A 659 -36.35 12.08 19.74
C LYS A 659 -37.26 11.20 18.86
N LYS A 660 -38.06 10.33 19.41
CA LYS A 660 -39.07 9.54 18.69
C LYS A 660 -40.23 10.42 18.17
N GLU A 661 -40.78 11.32 18.97
CA GLU A 661 -41.78 12.27 18.54
C GLU A 661 -41.30 13.26 17.47
N LYS A 662 -40.01 13.67 17.53
CA LYS A 662 -39.37 14.44 16.44
C LYS A 662 -39.17 13.62 15.17
N LYS A 663 -38.91 12.31 15.26
CA LYS A 663 -38.84 11.42 14.10
C LYS A 663 -40.20 11.10 13.49
N GLU A 664 -41.24 10.95 14.33
CA GLU A 664 -42.63 10.73 13.85
C GLU A 664 -43.25 12.00 13.25
N ASN A 665 -42.92 13.18 13.78
CA ASN A 665 -43.32 14.46 13.18
C ASN A 665 -42.51 14.84 11.92
N ALA A 666 -41.35 14.20 11.67
CA ALA A 666 -40.59 14.35 10.40
C ALA A 666 -41.04 13.34 9.32
N ALA A 667 -41.83 12.33 9.69
CA ALA A 667 -42.31 11.28 8.78
C ALA A 667 -43.74 11.55 8.24
N ASN A 668 -44.40 12.63 8.66
CA ASN A 668 -45.69 13.05 8.10
C ASN A 668 -45.62 14.52 7.67
N PRO A 669 -45.26 14.80 6.43
CA PRO A 669 -45.56 16.09 5.83
C PRO A 669 -47.00 16.01 5.25
N THR A 670 -48.00 16.23 6.10
CA THR A 670 -49.36 16.53 5.61
C THR A 670 -49.38 17.90 4.98
N ASN A 671 -49.69 17.91 3.71
CA ASN A 671 -50.48 18.91 2.97
C ASN A 671 -50.79 20.22 3.72
N SER A 672 -50.05 21.26 3.38
CA SER A 672 -50.57 22.63 3.31
C SER A 672 -49.48 23.59 2.89
N THR A 673 -49.12 23.60 1.62
CA THR A 673 -48.51 24.74 0.89
C THR A 673 -48.42 24.45 -0.62
N SER A 674 -49.47 23.88 -1.17
CA SER A 674 -49.69 23.80 -2.65
C SER A 674 -50.94 24.49 -3.09
N GLN A 675 -51.21 25.67 -2.53
CA GLN A 675 -52.21 26.59 -3.07
C GLN A 675 -51.78 28.04 -2.84
N LEU A 676 -50.77 28.48 -3.55
CA LEU A 676 -50.43 29.91 -3.72
C LEU A 676 -49.27 30.12 -4.71
N PHE A 677 -49.28 29.44 -5.86
CA PHE A 677 -48.51 29.88 -7.03
C PHE A 677 -49.07 29.20 -8.30
N ASN A 678 -50.36 29.37 -8.51
CA ASN A 678 -50.99 29.17 -9.82
C ASN A 678 -51.97 30.32 -10.08
N SER A 679 -51.46 31.45 -10.48
CA SER A 679 -52.18 32.42 -11.31
C SER A 679 -51.22 33.53 -11.73
N SER A 680 -51.24 33.72 -13.04
CA SER A 680 -50.60 34.76 -13.86
C SER A 680 -49.18 34.33 -14.34
N THR A 681 -48.98 33.98 -15.59
CA THR A 681 -49.31 34.73 -16.79
C THR A 681 -49.08 33.82 -18.01
N SER A 682 -50.17 33.31 -18.59
CA SER A 682 -50.19 32.94 -20.01
C SER A 682 -50.66 34.15 -20.77
N GLN A 683 -49.79 34.90 -21.34
CA GLN A 683 -50.12 35.79 -22.44
C GLN A 683 -49.14 35.57 -23.60
N HIS A 684 -49.72 34.95 -24.59
CA HIS A 684 -49.47 35.04 -26.04
C HIS A 684 -48.37 36.00 -26.49
N LEU A 685 -47.38 35.49 -27.19
CA LEU A 685 -46.86 36.12 -28.39
C LEU A 685 -46.72 35.06 -29.47
N ASN A 686 -47.82 34.82 -30.17
CA ASN A 686 -47.83 34.30 -31.54
C ASN A 686 -47.19 35.31 -32.46
N SER A 687 -46.00 35.08 -32.93
CA SER A 687 -45.53 35.63 -34.20
C SER A 687 -45.28 34.46 -35.16
N SER A 688 -46.34 34.12 -35.86
CA SER A 688 -46.28 33.25 -37.02
C SER A 688 -45.60 34.01 -38.17
N THR A 689 -44.37 33.68 -38.46
CA THR A 689 -43.75 33.92 -39.75
C THR A 689 -44.13 32.78 -40.68
N PRO A 690 -44.63 32.98 -41.91
CA PRO A 690 -44.97 31.88 -42.80
C PRO A 690 -43.74 31.15 -43.25
N GLN A 691 -43.60 29.86 -42.85
CA GLN A 691 -42.58 28.98 -43.36
C GLN A 691 -42.88 28.65 -44.84
N HIS A 692 -42.03 29.11 -45.76
CA HIS A 692 -41.96 28.55 -47.09
C HIS A 692 -41.56 27.10 -47.05
N PRO A 693 -42.21 26.20 -47.81
CA PRO A 693 -41.83 24.79 -47.83
C PRO A 693 -40.42 24.65 -48.43
N PHE A 694 -39.56 23.84 -47.79
CA PHE A 694 -38.20 23.54 -48.27
C PHE A 694 -38.30 22.86 -49.64
N LYS A 695 -37.40 23.22 -50.58
CA LYS A 695 -37.26 22.60 -51.89
C LYS A 695 -35.84 22.03 -52.04
N ALA A 696 -35.75 21.04 -52.96
CA ALA A 696 -34.44 20.53 -53.35
C ALA A 696 -33.58 21.68 -53.91
N GLY A 697 -32.37 21.81 -53.41
CA GLY A 697 -31.42 22.87 -53.73
C GLY A 697 -31.33 23.99 -52.68
N ASP A 698 -32.29 24.07 -51.71
CA ASP A 698 -32.26 25.10 -50.67
C ASP A 698 -31.06 24.89 -49.70
N THR A 699 -30.46 26.01 -49.28
CA THR A 699 -29.41 26.04 -48.31
C THR A 699 -30.05 26.16 -46.92
N VAL A 700 -29.78 25.16 -46.08
CA VAL A 700 -30.41 25.02 -44.76
C VAL A 700 -29.39 24.74 -43.67
N ARG A 701 -29.72 25.11 -42.45
CA ARG A 701 -28.99 24.69 -41.25
C ARG A 701 -29.93 24.00 -40.29
N MET A 702 -29.41 23.14 -39.45
CA MET A 702 -30.20 22.59 -38.34
C MET A 702 -30.35 23.63 -37.22
N ARG A 703 -31.52 23.73 -36.63
CA ARG A 703 -31.80 24.63 -35.48
C ARG A 703 -30.86 24.33 -34.37
N GLY A 704 -30.09 25.33 -33.93
CA GLY A 704 -29.10 25.21 -32.87
C GLY A 704 -27.71 24.75 -33.32
N LEU A 705 -27.47 24.52 -34.64
CA LEU A 705 -26.17 24.19 -35.20
C LEU A 705 -25.72 25.22 -36.23
N THR A 706 -24.39 25.44 -36.32
CA THR A 706 -23.82 26.41 -37.28
C THR A 706 -23.52 25.78 -38.65
N THR A 707 -23.61 24.45 -38.77
CA THR A 707 -23.26 23.72 -39.99
C THR A 707 -24.32 23.92 -41.04
N VAL A 708 -23.92 24.37 -42.23
CA VAL A 708 -24.78 24.66 -43.37
C VAL A 708 -24.78 23.46 -44.33
N GLY A 709 -25.98 23.01 -44.73
CA GLY A 709 -26.13 21.91 -45.70
C GLY A 709 -27.06 22.30 -46.83
N ARG A 710 -27.09 21.48 -47.87
CA ARG A 710 -27.98 21.64 -49.03
C ARG A 710 -29.02 20.54 -49.04
N VAL A 711 -30.29 20.91 -49.23
CA VAL A 711 -31.40 19.95 -49.35
C VAL A 711 -31.31 19.22 -50.67
N GLU A 712 -31.20 17.89 -50.65
CA GLU A 712 -31.16 17.02 -51.82
C GLU A 712 -32.58 16.58 -52.24
N SER A 713 -33.40 16.16 -51.27
CA SER A 713 -34.79 15.78 -51.50
C SER A 713 -35.65 16.05 -50.26
N VAL A 714 -36.94 16.26 -50.47
CA VAL A 714 -37.91 16.42 -49.37
C VAL A 714 -39.03 15.40 -49.57
N GLU A 715 -39.23 14.52 -48.58
CA GLU A 715 -40.27 13.49 -48.56
C GLU A 715 -41.21 13.74 -47.37
N GLY A 716 -42.33 14.42 -47.63
CA GLY A 716 -43.33 14.74 -46.60
C GLY A 716 -42.80 15.63 -45.46
N LYS A 717 -42.61 15.08 -44.25
CA LYS A 717 -42.12 15.79 -43.05
C LYS A 717 -40.62 15.63 -42.81
N GLU A 718 -39.89 14.93 -43.71
CA GLU A 718 -38.46 14.70 -43.64
C GLU A 718 -37.76 15.23 -44.90
N ALA A 719 -36.57 15.75 -44.75
CA ALA A 719 -35.72 16.22 -45.83
C ALA A 719 -34.36 15.53 -45.75
N THR A 720 -33.85 15.06 -46.87
CA THR A 720 -32.46 14.59 -46.98
C THR A 720 -31.61 15.82 -47.27
N VAL A 721 -30.69 16.10 -46.35
CA VAL A 721 -29.79 17.25 -46.41
C VAL A 721 -28.36 16.74 -46.45
N VAL A 722 -27.53 17.32 -47.31
CA VAL A 722 -26.10 17.03 -47.45
C VAL A 722 -25.34 18.13 -46.70
N PHE A 723 -24.64 17.74 -45.62
CA PHE A 723 -23.75 18.60 -44.86
C PHE A 723 -22.28 18.17 -45.19
N GLY A 724 -21.59 18.93 -46.01
CA GLY A 724 -20.26 18.49 -46.52
C GLY A 724 -20.42 17.19 -47.34
N ASP A 725 -19.73 16.12 -46.91
CA ASP A 725 -19.82 14.81 -47.57
C ASP A 725 -20.80 13.83 -46.89
N VAL A 726 -21.58 14.29 -45.89
CA VAL A 726 -22.47 13.42 -45.12
C VAL A 726 -23.93 13.66 -45.48
N ARG A 727 -24.62 12.63 -45.97
CA ARG A 727 -26.09 12.65 -46.24
C ARG A 727 -26.84 12.25 -44.98
N THR A 728 -27.78 13.12 -44.57
CA THR A 728 -28.57 12.89 -43.36
C THR A 728 -30.06 13.18 -43.61
N LYS A 729 -30.97 12.27 -43.18
CA LYS A 729 -32.40 12.53 -43.15
C LYS A 729 -32.76 13.30 -41.87
N VAL A 730 -33.37 14.48 -42.05
CA VAL A 730 -33.70 15.39 -40.95
C VAL A 730 -35.16 15.82 -41.07
N LYS A 731 -35.90 15.88 -39.95
CA LYS A 731 -37.24 16.41 -39.93
C LYS A 731 -37.26 17.89 -40.32
N THR A 732 -38.13 18.30 -41.22
CA THR A 732 -38.24 19.69 -41.73
C THR A 732 -38.46 20.71 -40.61
N SER A 733 -39.06 20.32 -39.49
CA SER A 733 -39.23 21.16 -38.29
C SER A 733 -37.92 21.54 -37.59
N ARG A 734 -36.81 20.83 -37.86
CA ARG A 734 -35.47 21.09 -37.30
C ARG A 734 -34.55 21.86 -38.25
N LEU A 735 -35.05 22.26 -39.42
CA LEU A 735 -34.29 22.97 -40.43
C LEU A 735 -34.72 24.45 -40.48
N GLU A 736 -33.76 25.33 -40.80
CA GLU A 736 -33.96 26.75 -41.03
C GLU A 736 -33.28 27.15 -42.34
N HIS A 737 -33.89 28.01 -43.14
CA HIS A 737 -33.22 28.59 -44.29
C HIS A 737 -32.06 29.49 -43.86
N THR A 738 -30.91 29.38 -44.57
CA THR A 738 -29.75 30.23 -44.34
C THR A 738 -29.23 30.81 -45.66
N THR A 739 -28.77 32.05 -45.63
CA THR A 739 -28.15 32.73 -46.79
C THR A 739 -26.65 32.50 -46.87
N LYS A 740 -26.04 31.78 -45.89
CA LYS A 740 -24.60 31.44 -45.90
C LYS A 740 -24.37 30.32 -46.93
N THR A 741 -23.46 30.52 -47.86
CA THR A 741 -23.01 29.52 -48.83
C THR A 741 -22.13 28.47 -48.15
N PRO A 742 -22.28 27.18 -48.45
CA PRO A 742 -21.36 26.15 -47.97
C PRO A 742 -19.96 26.42 -48.54
N GLU A 743 -18.95 26.36 -47.69
CA GLU A 743 -17.54 26.45 -48.11
C GLU A 743 -17.17 25.22 -48.95
N PRO A 744 -16.41 25.37 -50.06
CA PRO A 744 -15.99 24.24 -50.86
C PRO A 744 -14.94 23.44 -50.11
N THR A 745 -15.14 22.14 -49.90
CA THR A 745 -14.20 21.18 -49.31
C THR A 745 -13.04 20.95 -50.30
N LEU A 746 -11.85 21.38 -49.89
CA LEU A 746 -10.58 20.94 -50.46
C LEU A 746 -10.25 19.51 -49.93
N PRO A 747 -9.61 18.64 -50.75
CA PRO A 747 -9.30 17.29 -50.30
C PRO A 747 -8.37 17.29 -49.11
N PRO A 748 -8.46 16.31 -48.18
CA PRO A 748 -7.70 16.32 -46.95
C PRO A 748 -6.22 16.11 -47.21
N THR A 749 -5.46 17.16 -47.18
CA THR A 749 -4.04 17.13 -46.86
C THR A 749 -3.91 17.01 -45.36
N PHE A 750 -3.24 15.98 -44.92
CA PHE A 750 -2.91 15.75 -43.48
C PHE A 750 -2.26 17.02 -42.92
N GLY A 751 -2.99 17.82 -42.21
CA GLY A 751 -2.57 19.06 -41.63
C GLY A 751 -1.91 18.83 -40.26
N ILE A 752 -0.58 18.73 -40.25
CA ILE A 752 0.22 18.92 -39.04
C ILE A 752 -0.09 20.34 -38.54
N SER A 753 -0.45 20.47 -37.24
CA SER A 753 -0.81 21.76 -36.63
C SER A 753 0.39 22.75 -36.75
N ARG A 754 0.06 24.05 -36.81
CA ARG A 754 1.09 25.10 -36.89
C ARG A 754 2.11 25.07 -35.76
N GLU A 755 1.67 24.67 -34.56
CA GLU A 755 2.51 24.50 -33.37
C GLU A 755 3.46 23.31 -33.52
N THR A 756 2.99 22.18 -34.04
CA THR A 756 3.83 21.02 -34.32
C THR A 756 4.88 21.31 -35.40
N ARG A 757 4.54 22.14 -36.41
CA ARG A 757 5.50 22.59 -37.39
C ARG A 757 6.57 23.51 -36.79
N GLN A 758 6.20 24.45 -35.94
CA GLN A 758 7.17 25.34 -35.27
C GLN A 758 8.07 24.58 -34.31
N THR A 759 7.59 23.55 -33.65
CA THR A 759 8.38 22.68 -32.79
C THR A 759 9.36 21.82 -33.60
N ILE A 760 8.91 21.23 -34.71
CA ILE A 760 9.78 20.48 -35.63
C ILE A 760 10.84 21.39 -36.28
N ASP A 761 10.48 22.61 -36.66
CA ASP A 761 11.42 23.55 -37.26
C ASP A 761 12.45 24.09 -36.24
N SER A 762 12.07 24.26 -34.97
CA SER A 762 12.99 24.62 -33.89
C SER A 762 13.93 23.46 -33.51
N HIS A 763 13.45 22.21 -33.53
CA HIS A 763 14.30 21.03 -33.36
C HIS A 763 15.25 20.81 -34.52
N LYS A 764 14.83 21.11 -35.76
CA LYS A 764 15.72 21.05 -36.96
C LYS A 764 16.86 22.03 -36.87
N LEU A 765 16.64 23.22 -36.34
CA LEU A 765 17.68 24.26 -36.22
C LEU A 765 18.71 23.98 -35.11
N ASN A 766 18.36 23.18 -34.09
CA ASN A 766 19.23 22.92 -32.95
C ASN A 766 19.74 21.48 -32.87
N PHE A 767 19.40 20.59 -33.82
CA PHE A 767 19.82 19.20 -33.80
C PHE A 767 21.29 19.06 -34.20
N HIS A 768 22.08 18.43 -33.35
CA HIS A 768 23.48 18.10 -33.61
C HIS A 768 23.59 16.67 -34.14
N GLN A 769 24.36 16.47 -35.21
CA GLN A 769 24.53 15.15 -35.87
C GLN A 769 25.39 14.17 -35.05
N ASP A 770 26.07 14.64 -34.03
CA ASP A 770 27.02 13.90 -33.21
C ASP A 770 26.54 13.82 -31.79
N LEU A 771 26.47 12.58 -31.23
CA LEU A 771 26.21 12.31 -29.81
C LEU A 771 27.46 11.73 -29.16
N ASP A 772 27.94 12.34 -28.07
CA ASP A 772 29.09 11.84 -27.31
C ASP A 772 28.63 11.15 -26.01
N VAL A 773 28.80 9.82 -25.96
CA VAL A 773 28.46 8.99 -24.80
C VAL A 773 29.69 8.42 -24.08
N ARG A 774 30.87 8.96 -24.34
CA ARG A 774 32.12 8.52 -23.70
C ARG A 774 32.08 8.82 -22.21
N GLY A 775 32.46 7.83 -21.39
CA GLY A 775 32.46 7.96 -19.93
C GLY A 775 31.11 7.75 -19.25
N MET A 776 30.02 7.56 -19.98
CA MET A 776 28.71 7.23 -19.43
C MET A 776 28.65 5.74 -19.04
N ARG A 777 27.81 5.42 -18.08
CA ARG A 777 27.45 4.03 -17.73
C ARG A 777 26.60 3.42 -18.85
N GLY A 778 26.61 2.08 -18.98
CA GLY A 778 25.91 1.39 -20.06
C GLY A 778 24.45 1.79 -20.23
N ASP A 779 23.69 1.83 -19.12
CA ASP A 779 22.27 2.18 -19.11
C ASP A 779 22.03 3.67 -19.44
N GLU A 780 22.88 4.57 -18.94
CA GLU A 780 22.81 6.02 -19.23
C GLU A 780 23.12 6.30 -20.71
N ALA A 781 24.15 5.62 -21.26
CA ALA A 781 24.52 5.75 -22.65
C ALA A 781 23.41 5.22 -23.57
N LEU A 782 22.76 4.11 -23.21
CA LEU A 782 21.68 3.53 -23.98
C LEU A 782 20.46 4.46 -24.04
N ASN A 783 20.07 5.04 -22.90
CA ASN A 783 18.97 6.00 -22.83
C ASN A 783 19.26 7.27 -23.66
N ALA A 784 20.49 7.81 -23.57
CA ALA A 784 20.90 8.96 -24.36
C ALA A 784 20.86 8.66 -25.87
N VAL A 785 21.28 7.47 -26.28
CA VAL A 785 21.22 7.02 -27.67
C VAL A 785 19.76 6.83 -28.13
N GLN A 786 18.88 6.30 -27.31
CA GLN A 786 17.45 6.17 -27.62
C GLN A 786 16.81 7.51 -27.95
N HIS A 787 16.91 8.48 -27.05
CA HIS A 787 16.38 9.83 -27.29
C HIS A 787 16.99 10.49 -28.52
N PHE A 788 18.31 10.34 -28.75
CA PHE A 788 18.97 10.93 -29.87
C PHE A 788 18.55 10.33 -31.23
N ILE A 789 18.30 9.02 -31.27
CA ILE A 789 17.82 8.32 -32.49
C ILE A 789 16.37 8.71 -32.76
N ASP A 790 15.52 8.81 -31.75
CA ASP A 790 14.14 9.25 -31.89
C ASP A 790 14.04 10.68 -32.41
N ASP A 791 14.85 11.59 -31.85
CA ASP A 791 14.97 12.96 -32.36
C ASP A 791 15.50 13.01 -33.81
N ALA A 792 16.49 12.19 -34.17
CA ALA A 792 17.02 12.10 -35.51
C ALA A 792 15.98 11.66 -36.54
N ILE A 793 15.16 10.67 -36.21
CA ILE A 793 14.05 10.17 -37.03
C ILE A 793 12.97 11.25 -37.16
N LEU A 794 12.60 11.92 -36.08
CA LEU A 794 11.58 12.98 -36.05
C LEU A 794 11.98 14.18 -36.92
N VAL A 795 13.26 14.53 -36.87
CA VAL A 795 13.87 15.62 -37.70
C VAL A 795 14.07 15.22 -39.14
N GLY A 796 14.04 13.90 -39.47
CA GLY A 796 14.25 13.35 -40.79
C GLY A 796 15.71 13.40 -41.24
N MET A 797 16.66 13.12 -40.33
CA MET A 797 18.08 13.03 -40.64
C MET A 797 18.36 11.75 -41.38
N SER A 798 19.22 11.83 -42.43
CA SER A 798 19.64 10.66 -43.19
C SER A 798 20.83 9.93 -42.58
N ARG A 799 21.59 10.62 -41.69
CA ARG A 799 22.79 10.06 -41.05
C ARG A 799 23.12 10.78 -39.73
N VAL A 800 23.52 10.00 -38.70
CA VAL A 800 24.05 10.52 -37.43
C VAL A 800 25.25 9.72 -36.95
N ARG A 801 26.01 10.25 -35.99
CA ARG A 801 27.22 9.61 -35.44
C ARG A 801 27.13 9.54 -33.90
N ILE A 802 27.55 8.41 -33.36
CA ILE A 802 27.56 8.16 -31.90
C ILE A 802 28.99 7.85 -31.48
N LEU A 803 29.55 8.70 -30.63
CA LEU A 803 30.92 8.61 -30.13
C LEU A 803 30.92 7.85 -28.78
N HIS A 804 31.32 6.58 -28.78
CA HIS A 804 31.37 5.73 -27.58
C HIS A 804 32.77 5.36 -27.13
N GLY A 805 33.78 5.74 -27.91
CA GLY A 805 35.18 5.44 -27.63
C GLY A 805 35.60 4.00 -27.98
N LYS A 806 36.92 3.74 -27.94
CA LYS A 806 37.49 2.44 -28.30
C LYS A 806 37.53 1.44 -27.13
N GLY A 807 37.47 1.85 -25.85
CA GLY A 807 37.53 1.05 -24.65
C GLY A 807 37.41 -0.49 -24.77
N ASN A 808 36.79 -1.18 -23.86
CA ASN A 808 36.59 -2.64 -23.91
C ASN A 808 35.48 -3.08 -24.90
N GLY A 809 34.94 -2.14 -25.70
CA GLY A 809 33.93 -2.43 -26.72
C GLY A 809 32.49 -2.69 -26.20
N ILE A 810 32.25 -2.66 -24.88
CA ILE A 810 30.96 -2.96 -24.27
C ILE A 810 29.89 -1.97 -24.73
N LEU A 811 30.15 -0.66 -24.66
CA LEU A 811 29.23 0.37 -25.14
C LEU A 811 28.91 0.23 -26.63
N ARG A 812 29.91 -0.03 -27.44
CA ARG A 812 29.77 -0.27 -28.91
C ARG A 812 28.81 -1.45 -29.15
N GLN A 813 28.94 -2.54 -28.39
CA GLN A 813 28.13 -3.73 -28.57
C GLN A 813 26.68 -3.48 -28.14
N LEU A 814 26.46 -2.84 -26.99
CA LEU A 814 25.13 -2.49 -26.47
C LEU A 814 24.40 -1.54 -27.45
N ILE A 815 25.08 -0.48 -27.90
CA ILE A 815 24.51 0.49 -28.84
C ILE A 815 24.13 -0.18 -30.15
N ARG A 816 24.97 -1.06 -30.71
CA ARG A 816 24.66 -1.76 -31.93
C ARG A 816 23.53 -2.76 -31.82
N GLN A 817 23.44 -3.45 -30.66
CA GLN A 817 22.35 -4.36 -30.40
C GLN A 817 21.02 -3.61 -30.36
N TYR A 818 20.99 -2.43 -29.72
CA TYR A 818 19.81 -1.56 -29.72
C TYR A 818 19.46 -1.07 -31.14
N LEU A 819 20.41 -0.52 -31.88
CA LEU A 819 20.19 0.03 -33.22
C LEU A 819 19.66 -1.02 -34.21
N GLN A 820 20.00 -2.30 -34.06
CA GLN A 820 19.43 -3.40 -34.83
C GLN A 820 17.94 -3.66 -34.57
N SER A 821 17.42 -3.22 -33.40
CA SER A 821 16.00 -3.34 -33.04
C SER A 821 15.16 -2.16 -33.55
N VAL A 822 15.77 -1.08 -34.01
CA VAL A 822 15.07 0.13 -34.49
C VAL A 822 14.67 -0.01 -35.96
N PRO A 823 13.36 -0.03 -36.29
CA PRO A 823 12.89 -0.34 -37.65
C PRO A 823 13.29 0.68 -38.75
N ASN A 824 13.63 1.92 -38.36
CA ASN A 824 14.00 2.99 -39.28
C ASN A 824 15.50 3.10 -39.50
N VAL A 825 16.33 2.26 -38.90
CA VAL A 825 17.77 2.21 -39.11
C VAL A 825 18.08 1.23 -40.22
N THR A 826 18.65 1.75 -41.35
CA THR A 826 18.99 0.93 -42.51
C THR A 826 20.34 0.27 -42.34
N GLN A 827 21.33 0.94 -41.77
CA GLN A 827 22.67 0.43 -41.58
C GLN A 827 23.41 1.06 -40.40
N CYS A 828 24.19 0.24 -39.65
CA CYS A 828 25.13 0.67 -38.62
C CYS A 828 26.54 0.22 -38.98
N LYS A 829 27.50 1.14 -39.08
CA LYS A 829 28.89 0.84 -39.41
C LYS A 829 29.87 1.65 -38.58
N ASP A 830 31.14 1.20 -38.54
CA ASP A 830 32.20 2.00 -37.92
C ASP A 830 32.55 3.18 -38.84
N GLU A 831 32.93 4.31 -38.21
CA GLU A 831 33.46 5.47 -38.93
C GLU A 831 34.80 5.12 -39.61
N HIS A 832 35.17 5.90 -40.62
CA HIS A 832 36.45 5.73 -41.29
C HIS A 832 37.62 5.90 -40.30
N VAL A 833 38.69 5.08 -40.48
CA VAL A 833 39.86 5.03 -39.56
C VAL A 833 40.47 6.42 -39.27
N GLN A 834 40.46 7.31 -40.27
CA GLN A 834 40.97 8.69 -40.16
C GLN A 834 40.09 9.61 -39.31
N PHE A 835 38.80 9.26 -39.10
CA PHE A 835 37.84 10.09 -38.37
C PHE A 835 37.38 9.47 -37.03
N GLY A 836 38.10 8.46 -36.54
CA GLY A 836 37.80 7.83 -35.23
C GLY A 836 37.66 6.31 -35.27
N GLY A 837 37.38 5.71 -36.40
CA GLY A 837 37.32 4.26 -36.61
C GLY A 837 36.30 3.56 -35.68
N ALA A 838 36.70 2.45 -35.08
CA ALA A 838 35.86 1.63 -34.22
C ALA A 838 35.41 2.31 -32.90
N GLY A 839 35.78 3.58 -32.67
CA GLY A 839 35.31 4.37 -31.49
C GLY A 839 34.02 5.17 -31.76
N ILE A 840 33.55 5.16 -33.02
CA ILE A 840 32.37 5.91 -33.49
C ILE A 840 31.49 4.95 -34.29
N THR A 841 30.21 4.88 -33.97
CA THR A 841 29.21 4.18 -34.79
C THR A 841 28.42 5.20 -35.60
N VAL A 842 28.44 5.01 -36.94
CA VAL A 842 27.63 5.77 -37.90
C VAL A 842 26.33 5.03 -38.13
N VAL A 843 25.22 5.74 -38.04
CA VAL A 843 23.87 5.23 -38.25
C VAL A 843 23.26 5.89 -39.46
N ASP A 844 22.86 5.11 -40.44
CA ASP A 844 22.16 5.52 -41.66
C ASP A 844 20.66 5.13 -41.49
N PHE A 845 19.74 6.08 -41.74
CA PHE A 845 18.30 5.90 -41.65
C PHE A 845 17.65 5.64 -43.00
#